data_8a5792ba7080057bb73351bf7a3df078
#
_entry.id   8a5792ba7080057bb73351bf7a3df078
#
_cell.length_a   1.000
_cell.length_b   1.000
_cell.length_c   1.000
_cell.angle_alpha   90.00
_cell.angle_beta   90.00
_cell.angle_gamma   90.00
#
_symmetry.space_group_name_H-M   'P 1'
#
loop_
_entity.id
_entity.type
_entity.pdbx_description
1 polymer ?
#
loop_
_entity_poly.entity_id
_entity_poly.type
_entity_poly.pdbx_seq_one_letter_code
_entity_poly.pdbx_strand_id
1 'polypeptide(L)'
;GWSGGRAVDSAVVSGRAGGEGIAAVLSTRIGEVTLKSPLTGRFNLSNLALSVGIGVALGLSASQIGRGLSRLSGVPGRLERVPSRRGPTVLVDYAHTPDALQRVLATLRPLTIGSGGTKRGRLWVVFGCGGDRDAGKRPLMGKVAAEEADLVVVTSDNPRSENPQAIIDMIMAGIESTRASQPRMLPITDRSQLSSAQSGYLVEPDRRQAIQSAILAASPDDLVLLAGKGHEDYQVIGTIKHHFDDREEAQRALQLRPDAQPRSGQFTPQAMLSAHPSIELPLERVLGATGGRLVRGTTHRFAAVTIDSRSVTPGSLFVAIRGERLDGHNFIAQAVQNGCGGVLIEREKLHTVPDHPSLAVIEVADTIVALGQIARAHRDAPEISAKLKVVAVTGSSGKTTTKDLIAAILAAHVSEPGELVKTDGNLNNHLGVPLTLLKLRPGQRYAVVELGMSARGEIAYLTSLCRPDVAVITNVGPAHLETLGTIENIALAKGELFAGLADGATAVFLDGHKPVREQAIRAGALSGRLRAAIASTGAVAAAGSLAHVELQGEDSDGLTLRLSFPQSSGHAVQLVRLPLIGPHHADNAALAAAAAAALEISPATIATGLGKVQPGKHRGQILIIGGRVILDDCYNANPSSMSAALRALPGLRRGGRAVAILGDMLELGPTEAELHASVGRLAAATGLHKLIAIGERARHISQAAAAQGTDAIHVSAAAQAAEAAIAATTPGDVVLIKGSRGMALERVLEHLTTLLAPPPPVSAG
;
A
#
# COMPACT_ATOMS: atom_id res chain seq x y z
N GLY A 1 7.91 -11.96 -37.74
CA GLY A 1 7.99 -13.28 -38.29
C GLY A 1 9.05 -14.13 -37.60
N TRP A 2 8.65 -15.00 -36.68
CA TRP A 2 9.47 -16.14 -36.23
C TRP A 2 8.92 -17.37 -36.97
N SER A 3 9.60 -17.78 -38.03
CA SER A 3 9.37 -19.06 -38.71
C SER A 3 10.33 -20.10 -38.17
N GLY A 4 9.88 -20.89 -37.23
CA GLY A 4 10.57 -22.10 -36.77
C GLY A 4 9.50 -23.09 -36.29
N GLY A 5 9.19 -24.08 -37.12
CA GLY A 5 8.10 -25.03 -37.04
C GLY A 5 7.86 -25.71 -35.70
N ARG A 6 6.98 -25.14 -34.90
CA ARG A 6 6.10 -25.78 -33.91
C ARG A 6 4.90 -24.87 -33.77
N ALA A 7 3.70 -25.44 -33.66
CA ALA A 7 2.46 -24.71 -33.53
C ALA A 7 2.54 -23.68 -32.40
N VAL A 8 2.44 -22.38 -32.75
CA VAL A 8 2.46 -21.29 -31.78
C VAL A 8 0.99 -21.11 -31.31
N ASP A 9 0.75 -21.20 -30.01
CA ASP A 9 -0.58 -21.06 -29.42
C ASP A 9 -1.20 -19.67 -29.60
N SER A 10 -0.41 -18.66 -30.04
CA SER A 10 -0.91 -17.33 -30.44
C SER A 10 0.06 -16.61 -31.38
N ALA A 11 -0.48 -15.95 -32.42
CA ALA A 11 0.27 -15.10 -33.34
C ALA A 11 -0.43 -13.74 -33.47
N VAL A 12 0.34 -12.65 -33.51
CA VAL A 12 -0.21 -11.30 -33.74
C VAL A 12 -0.57 -11.16 -35.21
N VAL A 13 -1.86 -11.02 -35.51
CA VAL A 13 -2.39 -10.79 -36.88
C VAL A 13 -2.28 -9.31 -37.22
N SER A 14 -2.69 -8.45 -36.28
CA SER A 14 -2.56 -6.99 -36.40
C SER A 14 -2.37 -6.38 -35.02
N GLY A 15 -1.60 -5.32 -34.92
CA GLY A 15 -1.41 -4.64 -33.64
C GLY A 15 -0.87 -3.23 -33.80
N ARG A 16 -1.41 -2.29 -33.06
CA ARG A 16 -0.95 -0.92 -32.96
C ARG A 16 -0.55 -0.64 -31.51
N ALA A 17 0.70 -0.31 -31.29
CA ALA A 17 1.22 0.15 -30.01
C ALA A 17 1.51 1.65 -30.12
N GLY A 18 0.90 2.47 -29.27
CA GLY A 18 1.03 3.93 -29.26
C GLY A 18 1.10 4.50 -27.85
N GLY A 19 1.13 5.81 -27.73
CA GLY A 19 1.13 6.50 -26.43
C GLY A 19 -0.16 6.31 -25.62
N GLU A 20 -1.26 5.92 -26.27
CA GLU A 20 -2.56 5.62 -25.61
C GLU A 20 -2.75 4.16 -25.26
N GLY A 21 -1.75 3.31 -25.54
CA GLY A 21 -1.82 1.87 -25.25
C GLY A 21 -1.63 0.97 -26.47
N ILE A 22 -1.97 -0.30 -26.30
CA ILE A 22 -1.88 -1.35 -27.32
C ILE A 22 -3.28 -1.82 -27.70
N ALA A 23 -3.60 -1.78 -29.00
CA ALA A 23 -4.75 -2.47 -29.58
C ALA A 23 -4.23 -3.55 -30.54
N ALA A 24 -4.62 -4.80 -30.35
CA ALA A 24 -4.16 -5.92 -31.14
C ALA A 24 -5.23 -6.98 -31.36
N VAL A 25 -5.09 -7.73 -32.46
CA VAL A 25 -5.82 -8.96 -32.74
C VAL A 25 -4.79 -10.08 -32.83
N LEU A 26 -4.97 -11.09 -32.00
CA LEU A 26 -4.13 -12.28 -31.98
C LEU A 26 -4.91 -13.49 -32.45
N SER A 27 -4.37 -14.22 -33.45
CA SER A 27 -4.90 -15.51 -33.86
C SER A 27 -4.43 -16.60 -32.91
N THR A 28 -5.36 -17.43 -32.46
CA THR A 28 -5.08 -18.53 -31.54
C THR A 28 -5.85 -19.78 -31.99
N ARG A 29 -5.54 -20.94 -31.40
CA ARG A 29 -6.28 -22.19 -31.68
C ARG A 29 -7.78 -22.15 -31.26
N ILE A 30 -8.18 -21.18 -30.40
CA ILE A 30 -9.55 -21.01 -29.97
C ILE A 30 -10.26 -19.85 -30.71
N GLY A 31 -9.65 -19.32 -31.79
CA GLY A 31 -10.14 -18.19 -32.57
C GLY A 31 -9.34 -16.90 -32.32
N GLU A 32 -9.85 -15.79 -32.84
CA GLU A 32 -9.22 -14.49 -32.68
C GLU A 32 -9.50 -13.88 -31.29
N VAL A 33 -8.46 -13.38 -30.65
CA VAL A 33 -8.53 -12.62 -29.40
C VAL A 33 -8.27 -11.16 -29.73
N THR A 34 -9.30 -10.34 -29.68
CA THR A 34 -9.17 -8.86 -29.77
C THR A 34 -8.91 -8.31 -28.38
N LEU A 35 -7.85 -7.51 -28.22
CA LEU A 35 -7.52 -6.87 -26.97
C LEU A 35 -7.25 -5.39 -27.15
N LYS A 36 -7.57 -4.62 -26.11
CA LYS A 36 -7.11 -3.25 -25.86
C LYS A 36 -6.44 -3.25 -24.50
N SER A 37 -5.24 -2.72 -24.38
CA SER A 37 -4.51 -2.65 -23.13
C SER A 37 -3.88 -1.27 -22.96
N PRO A 38 -3.87 -0.68 -21.76
CA PRO A 38 -3.21 0.60 -21.50
C PRO A 38 -1.68 0.49 -21.46
N LEU A 39 -1.12 -0.72 -21.57
CA LEU A 39 0.32 -0.93 -21.62
C LEU A 39 0.94 -0.24 -22.84
N THR A 40 2.08 0.42 -22.65
CA THR A 40 2.82 1.15 -23.69
C THR A 40 4.06 0.36 -24.12
N GLY A 41 4.44 0.49 -25.41
CA GLY A 41 5.66 -0.09 -25.97
C GLY A 41 5.48 -1.45 -26.66
N ARG A 42 6.23 -1.64 -27.75
CA ARG A 42 6.12 -2.87 -28.60
C ARG A 42 6.47 -4.17 -27.88
N PHE A 43 7.38 -4.13 -26.90
CA PHE A 43 7.72 -5.33 -26.11
C PHE A 43 6.53 -5.83 -25.26
N ASN A 44 5.64 -4.92 -24.82
CA ASN A 44 4.42 -5.32 -24.11
C ASN A 44 3.42 -6.03 -25.03
N LEU A 45 3.47 -5.83 -26.34
CA LEU A 45 2.67 -6.63 -27.28
C LEU A 45 3.13 -8.11 -27.24
N SER A 46 4.43 -8.36 -27.14
CA SER A 46 4.96 -9.74 -26.97
C SER A 46 4.54 -10.33 -25.62
N ASN A 47 4.57 -9.54 -24.55
CA ASN A 47 4.12 -9.98 -23.22
C ASN A 47 2.60 -10.30 -23.23
N LEU A 48 1.81 -9.46 -23.88
CA LEU A 48 0.37 -9.70 -24.07
C LEU A 48 0.10 -10.95 -24.90
N ALA A 49 0.87 -11.15 -25.98
CA ALA A 49 0.75 -12.37 -26.81
C ALA A 49 1.09 -13.64 -26.00
N LEU A 50 2.12 -13.59 -25.17
CA LEU A 50 2.45 -14.69 -24.26
C LEU A 50 1.33 -14.94 -23.24
N SER A 51 0.77 -13.87 -22.66
CA SER A 51 -0.35 -13.98 -21.72
C SER A 51 -1.61 -14.57 -22.38
N VAL A 52 -1.87 -14.22 -23.65
CA VAL A 52 -2.94 -14.85 -24.44
C VAL A 52 -2.68 -16.34 -24.62
N GLY A 53 -1.44 -16.73 -25.00
CA GLY A 53 -1.06 -18.13 -25.13
C GLY A 53 -1.26 -18.93 -23.83
N ILE A 54 -0.87 -18.36 -22.68
CA ILE A 54 -1.10 -18.94 -21.35
C ILE A 54 -2.61 -19.08 -21.08
N GLY A 55 -3.40 -18.04 -21.33
CA GLY A 55 -4.85 -18.10 -21.17
C GLY A 55 -5.51 -19.19 -22.01
N VAL A 56 -5.06 -19.36 -23.26
CA VAL A 56 -5.51 -20.42 -24.15
C VAL A 56 -5.13 -21.81 -23.62
N ALA A 57 -3.91 -21.95 -23.09
CA ALA A 57 -3.44 -23.20 -22.49
C ALA A 57 -4.22 -23.58 -21.22
N LEU A 58 -4.68 -22.58 -20.46
CA LEU A 58 -5.53 -22.74 -19.27
C LEU A 58 -7.03 -22.95 -19.62
N GLY A 59 -7.39 -23.03 -20.89
CA GLY A 59 -8.78 -23.29 -21.34
C GLY A 59 -9.73 -22.08 -21.24
N LEU A 60 -9.19 -20.85 -21.11
CA LEU A 60 -10.01 -19.66 -21.09
C LEU A 60 -10.55 -19.31 -22.49
N SER A 61 -11.78 -18.81 -22.58
CA SER A 61 -12.34 -18.35 -23.84
C SER A 61 -11.70 -17.03 -24.32
N ALA A 62 -11.71 -16.77 -25.63
CA ALA A 62 -11.19 -15.54 -26.24
C ALA A 62 -11.74 -14.26 -25.56
N SER A 63 -13.05 -14.27 -25.21
CA SER A 63 -13.69 -13.14 -24.55
C SER A 63 -13.23 -12.95 -23.10
N GLN A 64 -12.94 -14.02 -22.34
CA GLN A 64 -12.38 -13.94 -20.99
C GLN A 64 -10.96 -13.37 -21.01
N ILE A 65 -10.14 -13.86 -21.94
CA ILE A 65 -8.76 -13.39 -22.12
C ILE A 65 -8.77 -11.89 -22.51
N GLY A 66 -9.56 -11.51 -23.53
CA GLY A 66 -9.65 -10.12 -23.97
C GLY A 66 -10.13 -9.16 -22.87
N ARG A 67 -11.18 -9.53 -22.11
CA ARG A 67 -11.66 -8.75 -20.97
C ARG A 67 -10.63 -8.66 -19.84
N GLY A 68 -9.93 -9.75 -19.53
CA GLY A 68 -8.89 -9.78 -18.50
C GLY A 68 -7.75 -8.81 -18.83
N LEU A 69 -7.24 -8.87 -20.04
CA LEU A 69 -6.13 -8.02 -20.50
C LEU A 69 -6.53 -6.55 -20.68
N SER A 70 -7.79 -6.25 -20.97
CA SER A 70 -8.31 -4.88 -21.05
C SER A 70 -8.45 -4.19 -19.68
N ARG A 71 -8.55 -4.97 -18.61
CA ARG A 71 -8.66 -4.47 -17.23
C ARG A 71 -7.31 -4.23 -16.55
N LEU A 72 -6.20 -4.58 -17.19
CA LEU A 72 -4.87 -4.29 -16.68
C LEU A 72 -4.66 -2.77 -16.63
N SER A 73 -4.49 -2.21 -15.44
CA SER A 73 -4.21 -0.78 -15.22
C SER A 73 -2.76 -0.38 -15.54
N GLY A 74 -1.90 -1.34 -15.84
CA GLY A 74 -0.45 -1.18 -16.04
C GLY A 74 0.34 -2.09 -15.10
N VAL A 75 1.65 -2.07 -15.23
CA VAL A 75 2.57 -2.71 -14.28
C VAL A 75 3.28 -1.59 -13.53
N PRO A 76 3.17 -1.52 -12.19
CA PRO A 76 3.79 -0.43 -11.41
C PRO A 76 5.27 -0.29 -11.73
N GLY A 77 5.69 0.93 -12.09
CA GLY A 77 7.08 1.27 -12.43
C GLY A 77 7.62 0.64 -13.72
N ARG A 78 6.77 0.19 -14.65
CA ARG A 78 7.16 -0.36 -15.96
C ARG A 78 6.46 0.40 -17.08
N LEU A 79 7.10 1.46 -17.60
CA LEU A 79 6.49 2.46 -18.50
C LEU A 79 5.10 2.89 -17.99
N GLU A 80 5.00 3.04 -16.68
CA GLU A 80 3.77 3.44 -16.01
C GLU A 80 3.46 4.90 -16.34
N ARG A 81 2.31 5.14 -16.96
CA ARG A 81 1.89 6.50 -17.31
C ARG A 81 1.37 7.24 -16.09
N VAL A 82 1.94 8.41 -15.83
CA VAL A 82 1.40 9.32 -14.81
C VAL A 82 0.16 10.00 -15.40
N PRO A 83 -1.02 9.89 -14.75
CA PRO A 83 -2.24 10.48 -15.29
C PRO A 83 -2.15 12.00 -15.40
N SER A 84 -2.41 12.53 -16.60
CA SER A 84 -2.52 13.97 -16.85
C SER A 84 -3.59 14.22 -17.90
N ARG A 85 -4.39 15.28 -17.73
CA ARG A 85 -5.38 15.72 -18.71
C ARG A 85 -4.76 16.67 -19.76
N ARG A 86 -3.66 17.32 -19.44
CA ARG A 86 -2.94 18.29 -20.26
C ARG A 86 -1.46 18.23 -19.95
N GLY A 87 -0.61 18.74 -20.86
CA GLY A 87 0.83 18.72 -20.69
C GLY A 87 1.50 17.51 -21.36
N PRO A 88 2.81 17.29 -21.10
CA PRO A 88 3.58 16.20 -21.70
C PRO A 88 3.07 14.83 -21.26
N THR A 89 3.39 13.81 -22.03
CA THR A 89 3.24 12.42 -21.58
C THR A 89 4.40 12.10 -20.63
N VAL A 90 4.10 11.81 -19.37
CA VAL A 90 5.10 11.42 -18.36
C VAL A 90 4.98 9.92 -18.09
N LEU A 91 6.13 9.23 -18.18
CA LEU A 91 6.26 7.78 -17.95
C LEU A 91 7.29 7.52 -16.86
N VAL A 92 7.01 6.57 -15.97
CA VAL A 92 7.93 6.10 -14.92
C VAL A 92 8.38 4.68 -15.24
N ASP A 93 9.70 4.44 -15.23
CA ASP A 93 10.28 3.12 -15.53
C ASP A 93 11.43 2.75 -14.59
N TYR A 94 11.60 1.46 -14.37
CA TYR A 94 12.66 0.88 -13.53
C TYR A 94 14.00 0.71 -14.29
N ALA A 95 14.18 1.29 -15.47
CA ALA A 95 15.41 1.22 -16.25
C ALA A 95 16.59 1.82 -15.49
N HIS A 96 17.41 0.98 -14.87
CA HIS A 96 18.57 1.33 -14.04
C HIS A 96 19.88 0.70 -14.52
N THR A 97 19.88 0.13 -15.73
CA THR A 97 21.06 -0.39 -16.43
C THR A 97 21.17 0.23 -17.82
N PRO A 98 22.37 0.30 -18.43
CA PRO A 98 22.55 0.89 -19.76
C PRO A 98 21.64 0.26 -20.82
N ASP A 99 21.61 -1.08 -20.89
CA ASP A 99 20.78 -1.83 -21.84
C ASP A 99 19.28 -1.58 -21.64
N ALA A 100 18.80 -1.55 -20.37
CA ALA A 100 17.41 -1.26 -20.08
C ALA A 100 17.04 0.18 -20.48
N LEU A 101 17.90 1.16 -20.18
CA LEU A 101 17.68 2.56 -20.53
C LEU A 101 17.63 2.74 -22.04
N GLN A 102 18.58 2.13 -22.79
CA GLN A 102 18.60 2.15 -24.24
C GLN A 102 17.33 1.58 -24.85
N ARG A 103 16.90 0.41 -24.40
CA ARG A 103 15.68 -0.25 -24.91
C ARG A 103 14.43 0.58 -24.66
N VAL A 104 14.32 1.19 -23.47
CA VAL A 104 13.16 2.02 -23.14
C VAL A 104 13.16 3.29 -24.00
N LEU A 105 14.27 4.01 -24.11
CA LEU A 105 14.37 5.23 -24.93
C LEU A 105 14.13 4.94 -26.42
N ALA A 106 14.72 3.88 -26.97
CA ALA A 106 14.48 3.42 -28.35
C ALA A 106 13.00 3.06 -28.60
N THR A 107 12.31 2.52 -27.59
CA THR A 107 10.88 2.21 -27.66
C THR A 107 10.02 3.47 -27.65
N LEU A 108 10.45 4.52 -26.95
CA LEU A 108 9.71 5.77 -26.80
C LEU A 108 9.97 6.76 -27.95
N ARG A 109 11.14 6.71 -28.55
CA ARG A 109 11.53 7.61 -29.67
C ARG A 109 10.49 7.67 -30.81
N PRO A 110 9.94 6.56 -31.32
CA PRO A 110 8.90 6.61 -32.35
C PRO A 110 7.63 7.35 -31.95
N LEU A 111 7.33 7.46 -30.64
CA LEU A 111 6.12 8.13 -30.13
C LEU A 111 6.26 9.66 -30.19
N THR A 112 7.48 10.21 -30.34
CA THR A 112 7.73 11.63 -30.52
C THR A 112 7.72 12.07 -31.99
N ILE A 113 7.44 11.13 -32.91
CA ILE A 113 7.38 11.37 -34.37
C ILE A 113 5.91 11.25 -34.82
N GLY A 114 5.42 12.24 -35.55
CA GLY A 114 4.05 12.24 -36.10
C GLY A 114 3.88 11.33 -37.33
N SER A 115 2.63 11.10 -37.74
CA SER A 115 2.27 10.39 -38.97
C SER A 115 2.72 11.19 -40.19
N GLY A 116 3.86 10.86 -40.74
CA GLY A 116 4.51 11.61 -41.85
C GLY A 116 5.98 11.84 -41.64
N GLY A 117 6.57 11.33 -40.55
CA GLY A 117 7.98 11.38 -40.25
C GLY A 117 8.49 12.71 -39.70
N THR A 118 7.61 13.71 -39.49
CA THR A 118 7.96 14.98 -38.88
C THR A 118 8.04 14.85 -37.35
N LYS A 119 9.10 15.43 -36.75
CA LYS A 119 9.25 15.44 -35.27
C LYS A 119 8.12 16.25 -34.66
N ARG A 120 7.32 15.59 -33.78
CA ARG A 120 6.14 16.17 -33.11
C ARG A 120 6.51 16.74 -31.75
N GLY A 121 7.36 16.02 -30.98
CA GLY A 121 7.78 16.40 -29.64
C GLY A 121 9.23 16.00 -29.35
N ARG A 122 9.74 16.39 -28.18
CA ARG A 122 11.06 16.03 -27.68
C ARG A 122 10.97 14.84 -26.73
N LEU A 123 12.00 13.98 -26.73
CA LEU A 123 12.15 12.89 -25.77
C LEU A 123 13.09 13.36 -24.66
N TRP A 124 12.57 13.42 -23.45
CA TRP A 124 13.29 13.76 -22.24
C TRP A 124 13.58 12.52 -21.42
N VAL A 125 14.73 12.51 -20.74
CA VAL A 125 15.02 11.51 -19.70
C VAL A 125 15.54 12.19 -18.44
N VAL A 126 14.92 11.85 -17.30
CA VAL A 126 15.37 12.24 -15.96
C VAL A 126 15.85 10.98 -15.27
N PHE A 127 17.13 10.89 -14.91
CA PHE A 127 17.68 9.70 -14.28
C PHE A 127 18.88 10.00 -13.40
N GLY A 128 19.18 9.05 -12.52
CA GLY A 128 20.39 9.00 -11.71
C GLY A 128 20.85 7.55 -11.55
N CYS A 129 21.97 7.38 -10.85
CA CYS A 129 22.50 6.06 -10.50
C CYS A 129 22.57 5.88 -8.99
N GLY A 130 22.42 4.62 -8.51
CA GLY A 130 22.57 4.30 -7.10
C GLY A 130 24.05 4.28 -6.67
N GLY A 131 24.30 4.73 -5.43
CA GLY A 131 25.55 4.53 -4.73
C GLY A 131 25.66 3.11 -4.15
N ASP A 132 26.87 2.69 -3.76
CA ASP A 132 27.19 1.34 -3.27
C ASP A 132 26.75 0.24 -4.25
N ARG A 133 26.88 0.52 -5.55
CA ARG A 133 26.52 -0.34 -6.67
C ARG A 133 27.60 -0.25 -7.75
N ASP A 134 27.42 -1.02 -8.81
CA ASP A 134 28.33 -1.01 -9.96
C ASP A 134 28.55 0.42 -10.49
N ALA A 135 29.76 0.95 -10.26
CA ALA A 135 30.15 2.29 -10.72
C ALA A 135 30.43 2.32 -12.24
N GLY A 136 30.85 1.19 -12.83
CA GLY A 136 31.15 1.09 -14.26
C GLY A 136 29.95 1.36 -15.17
N LYS A 137 28.75 1.11 -14.72
CA LYS A 137 27.53 1.41 -15.49
C LYS A 137 27.20 2.90 -15.58
N ARG A 138 27.70 3.76 -14.69
CA ARG A 138 27.34 5.18 -14.59
C ARG A 138 27.67 5.96 -15.86
N PRO A 139 28.93 5.92 -16.37
CA PRO A 139 29.25 6.59 -17.63
C PRO A 139 28.54 5.97 -18.83
N LEU A 140 28.30 4.65 -18.83
CA LEU A 140 27.54 3.99 -19.89
C LEU A 140 26.10 4.46 -19.96
N MET A 141 25.44 4.65 -18.81
CA MET A 141 24.08 5.22 -18.74
C MET A 141 24.05 6.68 -19.22
N GLY A 142 25.06 7.49 -18.85
CA GLY A 142 25.22 8.85 -19.35
C GLY A 142 25.35 8.90 -20.88
N LYS A 143 26.19 8.03 -21.44
CA LYS A 143 26.37 7.89 -22.88
C LYS A 143 25.06 7.53 -23.59
N VAL A 144 24.36 6.49 -23.13
CA VAL A 144 23.08 6.06 -23.70
C VAL A 144 22.03 7.17 -23.65
N ALA A 145 21.93 7.88 -22.53
CA ALA A 145 20.99 8.98 -22.38
C ALA A 145 21.25 10.10 -23.40
N ALA A 146 22.53 10.47 -23.61
CA ALA A 146 22.93 11.49 -24.58
C ALA A 146 22.71 11.06 -26.03
N GLU A 147 22.85 9.78 -26.36
CA GLU A 147 22.66 9.24 -27.70
C GLU A 147 21.17 9.10 -28.07
N GLU A 148 20.33 8.75 -27.13
CA GLU A 148 18.94 8.34 -27.37
C GLU A 148 17.89 9.41 -27.01
N ALA A 149 18.18 10.34 -26.09
CA ALA A 149 17.24 11.40 -25.71
C ALA A 149 17.58 12.74 -26.38
N ASP A 150 16.60 13.64 -26.44
CA ASP A 150 16.85 15.03 -26.88
C ASP A 150 17.31 15.87 -25.69
N LEU A 151 16.69 15.69 -24.53
CA LEU A 151 16.99 16.42 -23.31
C LEU A 151 17.25 15.46 -22.17
N VAL A 152 18.36 15.66 -21.47
CA VAL A 152 18.81 14.80 -20.38
C VAL A 152 18.86 15.61 -19.10
N VAL A 153 18.21 15.14 -18.04
CA VAL A 153 18.33 15.71 -16.69
C VAL A 153 19.00 14.68 -15.79
N VAL A 154 20.25 14.96 -15.41
CA VAL A 154 21.02 14.10 -14.52
C VAL A 154 20.75 14.51 -13.08
N THR A 155 20.39 13.52 -12.23
CA THR A 155 20.01 13.78 -10.85
C THR A 155 20.50 12.68 -9.91
N SER A 156 20.29 12.87 -8.60
CA SER A 156 20.53 11.82 -7.61
C SER A 156 19.41 10.77 -7.64
N ASP A 157 19.77 9.50 -7.46
CA ASP A 157 18.82 8.40 -7.23
C ASP A 157 18.87 7.96 -5.77
N ASN A 158 19.54 6.88 -5.43
CA ASN A 158 19.79 6.41 -4.08
C ASN A 158 21.29 6.51 -3.79
N PRO A 159 21.84 7.65 -3.35
CA PRO A 159 23.29 7.82 -3.18
C PRO A 159 23.88 6.91 -2.08
N ARG A 160 23.09 6.48 -1.12
CA ARG A 160 23.51 5.66 0.03
C ARG A 160 24.71 6.29 0.75
N SER A 161 25.83 5.55 0.92
CA SER A 161 27.05 6.06 1.58
C SER A 161 27.93 6.93 0.68
N GLU A 162 27.73 6.89 -0.65
CA GLU A 162 28.54 7.66 -1.61
C GLU A 162 28.11 9.12 -1.68
N ASN A 163 29.05 10.00 -2.04
CA ASN A 163 28.74 11.39 -2.32
C ASN A 163 27.88 11.49 -3.59
N PRO A 164 26.66 12.09 -3.55
CA PRO A 164 25.80 12.23 -4.71
C PRO A 164 26.45 12.91 -5.90
N GLN A 165 27.30 13.92 -5.66
CA GLN A 165 27.99 14.65 -6.74
C GLN A 165 29.02 13.75 -7.45
N ALA A 166 29.74 12.91 -6.71
CA ALA A 166 30.70 11.99 -7.34
C ALA A 166 30.00 10.98 -8.27
N ILE A 167 28.78 10.53 -7.92
CA ILE A 167 27.98 9.67 -8.79
C ILE A 167 27.55 10.41 -10.06
N ILE A 168 27.10 11.66 -9.91
CA ILE A 168 26.71 12.54 -11.03
C ILE A 168 27.91 12.79 -11.95
N ASP A 169 29.10 13.08 -11.42
CA ASP A 169 30.30 13.34 -12.20
C ASP A 169 30.70 12.14 -13.07
N MET A 170 30.51 10.90 -12.58
CA MET A 170 30.71 9.69 -13.37
C MET A 170 29.71 9.56 -14.52
N ILE A 171 28.44 9.93 -14.30
CA ILE A 171 27.41 9.94 -15.35
C ILE A 171 27.78 11.00 -16.40
N MET A 172 28.24 12.17 -15.94
CA MET A 172 28.63 13.30 -16.81
C MET A 172 29.79 12.92 -17.70
N ALA A 173 30.81 12.21 -17.23
CA ALA A 173 31.90 11.70 -18.05
C ALA A 173 31.41 10.90 -19.25
N GLY A 174 30.31 10.12 -19.07
CA GLY A 174 29.66 9.40 -20.17
C GLY A 174 28.99 10.32 -21.19
N ILE A 175 28.26 11.34 -20.75
CA ILE A 175 27.62 12.34 -21.62
C ILE A 175 28.70 13.09 -22.43
N GLU A 176 29.76 13.54 -21.77
CA GLU A 176 30.84 14.27 -22.38
C GLU A 176 31.62 13.44 -23.42
N SER A 177 31.70 12.12 -23.22
CA SER A 177 32.33 11.22 -24.20
C SER A 177 31.60 11.19 -25.56
N THR A 178 30.33 11.61 -25.60
CA THR A 178 29.51 11.64 -26.83
C THR A 178 29.65 12.95 -27.64
N ARG A 179 30.41 13.93 -27.16
CA ARG A 179 30.52 15.28 -27.81
C ARG A 179 30.85 15.22 -29.27
N ALA A 180 31.69 14.29 -29.70
CA ALA A 180 32.06 14.15 -31.12
C ALA A 180 30.90 13.62 -31.98
N SER A 181 30.08 12.72 -31.46
CA SER A 181 28.94 12.11 -32.15
C SER A 181 27.62 12.88 -31.92
N GLN A 182 27.52 13.62 -30.82
CA GLN A 182 26.34 14.40 -30.42
C GLN A 182 26.70 15.87 -30.11
N PRO A 183 27.12 16.67 -31.10
CA PRO A 183 27.60 18.01 -30.86
C PRO A 183 26.54 18.99 -30.33
N ARG A 184 25.26 18.61 -30.43
CA ARG A 184 24.12 19.41 -29.91
C ARG A 184 23.79 19.12 -28.42
N MET A 185 24.41 18.10 -27.83
CA MET A 185 24.24 17.77 -26.43
C MET A 185 25.11 18.67 -25.55
N LEU A 186 24.69 19.92 -25.37
CA LEU A 186 25.40 20.96 -24.63
C LEU A 186 24.82 21.13 -23.21
N PRO A 187 25.64 21.61 -22.24
CA PRO A 187 25.17 21.91 -20.92
C PRO A 187 24.16 23.06 -20.92
N ILE A 188 23.06 22.87 -20.21
CA ILE A 188 22.03 23.87 -19.92
C ILE A 188 22.31 24.36 -18.51
N THR A 189 22.79 25.57 -18.34
CA THR A 189 23.17 26.13 -17.02
C THR A 189 22.05 26.92 -16.36
N ASP A 190 21.04 27.33 -17.13
CA ASP A 190 19.86 28.04 -16.64
C ASP A 190 18.60 27.23 -16.98
N ARG A 191 17.81 26.87 -15.93
CA ARG A 191 16.56 26.14 -16.08
C ARG A 191 15.54 26.82 -16.97
N SER A 192 15.58 28.16 -17.09
CA SER A 192 14.69 28.93 -17.98
C SER A 192 14.90 28.59 -19.47
N GLN A 193 16.08 28.11 -19.84
CA GLN A 193 16.42 27.73 -21.20
C GLN A 193 15.83 26.33 -21.59
N LEU A 194 15.44 25.51 -20.64
CA LEU A 194 14.93 24.16 -20.90
C LEU A 194 13.71 24.16 -21.85
N SER A 195 12.82 25.14 -21.71
CA SER A 195 11.59 25.19 -22.52
C SER A 195 11.87 25.42 -24.00
N SER A 196 12.91 26.17 -24.34
CA SER A 196 13.32 26.51 -25.73
C SER A 196 14.39 25.56 -26.29
N ALA A 197 15.11 24.83 -25.43
CA ALA A 197 16.21 23.95 -25.86
C ALA A 197 15.66 22.77 -26.69
N GLN A 198 16.28 22.52 -27.85
CA GLN A 198 15.96 21.39 -28.71
C GLN A 198 16.74 20.13 -28.35
N SER A 199 17.89 20.27 -27.73
CA SER A 199 18.77 19.22 -27.24
C SER A 199 19.71 19.80 -26.20
N GLY A 200 20.13 19.00 -25.23
CA GLY A 200 21.07 19.40 -24.19
C GLY A 200 20.88 18.60 -22.89
N TYR A 201 21.72 18.91 -21.92
CA TYR A 201 21.58 18.28 -20.59
C TYR A 201 21.66 19.33 -19.47
N LEU A 202 20.89 19.03 -18.39
CA LEU A 202 20.90 19.75 -17.12
C LEU A 202 21.39 18.83 -16.03
N VAL A 203 22.21 19.33 -15.11
CA VAL A 203 22.54 18.66 -13.85
C VAL A 203 21.74 19.30 -12.72
N GLU A 204 20.90 18.50 -12.06
CA GLU A 204 20.11 18.90 -10.93
C GLU A 204 20.14 17.82 -9.86
N PRO A 205 20.98 17.97 -8.82
CA PRO A 205 21.17 16.95 -7.81
C PRO A 205 19.90 16.60 -7.00
N ASP A 206 19.01 17.57 -6.79
CA ASP A 206 17.72 17.31 -6.14
C ASP A 206 16.74 16.71 -7.14
N ARG A 207 16.42 15.41 -6.93
CA ARG A 207 15.56 14.67 -7.86
C ARG A 207 14.15 15.25 -7.98
N ARG A 208 13.59 15.84 -6.92
CA ARG A 208 12.30 16.54 -6.97
C ARG A 208 12.36 17.74 -7.90
N GLN A 209 13.39 18.55 -7.75
CA GLN A 209 13.61 19.71 -8.61
C GLN A 209 13.93 19.32 -10.05
N ALA A 210 14.66 18.22 -10.25
CA ALA A 210 14.93 17.65 -11.57
C ALA A 210 13.64 17.25 -12.30
N ILE A 211 12.77 16.50 -11.64
CA ILE A 211 11.45 16.09 -12.17
C ILE A 211 10.58 17.30 -12.45
N GLN A 212 10.50 18.23 -11.50
CA GLN A 212 9.72 19.46 -11.65
C GLN A 212 10.21 20.31 -12.82
N SER A 213 11.52 20.52 -12.95
CA SER A 213 12.12 21.32 -14.02
C SER A 213 11.84 20.72 -15.40
N ALA A 214 11.99 19.39 -15.55
CA ALA A 214 11.71 18.69 -16.80
C ALA A 214 10.23 18.82 -17.19
N ILE A 215 9.31 18.54 -16.26
CA ILE A 215 7.87 18.52 -16.53
C ILE A 215 7.33 19.92 -16.81
N LEU A 216 7.79 20.96 -16.08
CA LEU A 216 7.34 22.33 -16.30
C LEU A 216 7.84 22.90 -17.64
N ALA A 217 9.04 22.54 -18.07
CA ALA A 217 9.65 23.01 -19.31
C ALA A 217 9.21 22.21 -20.56
N ALA A 218 8.72 20.99 -20.40
CA ALA A 218 8.28 20.15 -21.50
C ALA A 218 6.99 20.69 -22.17
N SER A 219 6.92 20.63 -23.49
CA SER A 219 5.73 20.97 -24.27
C SER A 219 4.67 19.88 -24.19
N PRO A 220 3.39 20.15 -24.50
CA PRO A 220 2.32 19.14 -24.47
C PRO A 220 2.57 17.91 -25.37
N ASP A 221 3.32 18.07 -26.45
CA ASP A 221 3.67 17.00 -27.38
C ASP A 221 4.97 16.25 -26.96
N ASP A 222 5.66 16.70 -25.92
CA ASP A 222 6.87 16.07 -25.42
C ASP A 222 6.56 14.81 -24.61
N LEU A 223 7.55 13.93 -24.54
CA LEU A 223 7.53 12.73 -23.72
C LEU A 223 8.65 12.78 -22.68
N VAL A 224 8.30 12.67 -21.40
CA VAL A 224 9.25 12.73 -20.29
C VAL A 224 9.33 11.35 -19.65
N LEU A 225 10.50 10.72 -19.69
CA LEU A 225 10.78 9.46 -19.01
C LEU A 225 11.48 9.75 -17.67
N LEU A 226 10.91 9.27 -16.57
CA LEU A 226 11.54 9.22 -15.26
C LEU A 226 12.09 7.81 -15.07
N ALA A 227 13.41 7.65 -15.12
CA ALA A 227 14.07 6.35 -15.11
C ALA A 227 14.87 6.10 -13.82
N GLY A 228 14.96 4.81 -13.44
CA GLY A 228 15.76 4.31 -12.34
C GLY A 228 14.95 3.73 -11.21
N LYS A 229 14.03 4.50 -10.61
CA LYS A 229 13.24 4.07 -9.44
C LYS A 229 12.07 3.15 -9.76
N GLY A 230 11.39 3.36 -10.88
CA GLY A 230 10.21 2.58 -11.24
C GLY A 230 9.16 2.59 -10.13
N HIS A 231 8.95 1.44 -9.48
CA HIS A 231 7.98 1.27 -8.40
C HIS A 231 8.52 1.61 -7.00
N GLU A 232 9.81 1.97 -6.87
CA GLU A 232 10.39 2.37 -5.58
C GLU A 232 9.77 3.68 -5.10
N ASP A 233 9.27 3.67 -3.87
CA ASP A 233 8.61 4.80 -3.19
C ASP A 233 9.53 5.48 -2.16
N TYR A 234 10.87 5.32 -2.32
CA TYR A 234 11.86 5.85 -1.38
C TYR A 234 13.15 6.29 -2.05
N GLN A 235 13.90 7.16 -1.35
CA GLN A 235 15.28 7.52 -1.64
C GLN A 235 16.15 7.22 -0.42
N VAL A 236 17.32 6.59 -0.63
CA VAL A 236 18.27 6.27 0.43
C VAL A 236 19.43 7.28 0.41
N ILE A 237 19.57 8.05 1.49
CA ILE A 237 20.66 9.02 1.70
C ILE A 237 21.38 8.64 3.00
N GLY A 238 22.65 8.30 2.92
CA GLY A 238 23.36 7.64 4.01
C GLY A 238 22.69 6.29 4.33
N THR A 239 22.33 6.10 5.58
CA THR A 239 21.59 4.91 6.06
C THR A 239 20.09 5.15 6.18
N ILE A 240 19.59 6.36 5.88
CA ILE A 240 18.20 6.78 6.08
C ILE A 240 17.41 6.61 4.80
N LYS A 241 16.26 5.97 4.91
CA LYS A 241 15.31 5.79 3.81
C LYS A 241 14.23 6.86 3.93
N HIS A 242 14.19 7.76 2.96
CA HIS A 242 13.19 8.83 2.87
C HIS A 242 12.10 8.41 1.89
N HIS A 243 10.84 8.74 2.18
CA HIS A 243 9.77 8.56 1.18
C HIS A 243 10.01 9.45 -0.03
N PHE A 244 10.03 8.85 -1.22
CA PHE A 244 10.21 9.55 -2.49
C PHE A 244 9.70 8.67 -3.64
N ASP A 245 8.57 9.04 -4.22
CA ASP A 245 7.94 8.34 -5.33
C ASP A 245 7.93 9.22 -6.58
N ASP A 246 8.58 8.77 -7.65
CA ASP A 246 8.65 9.50 -8.93
C ASP A 246 7.26 9.83 -9.49
N ARG A 247 6.26 8.96 -9.24
CA ARG A 247 4.87 9.16 -9.69
C ARG A 247 4.21 10.31 -8.97
N GLU A 248 4.39 10.39 -7.65
CA GLU A 248 3.85 11.47 -6.83
C GLU A 248 4.48 12.82 -7.20
N GLU A 249 5.82 12.85 -7.37
CA GLU A 249 6.53 14.06 -7.73
C GLU A 249 6.15 14.53 -9.14
N ALA A 250 6.01 13.59 -10.09
CA ALA A 250 5.54 13.92 -11.44
C ALA A 250 4.09 14.44 -11.43
N GLN A 251 3.22 13.85 -10.65
CA GLN A 251 1.83 14.29 -10.50
C GLN A 251 1.77 15.73 -9.95
N ARG A 252 2.60 16.04 -8.95
CA ARG A 252 2.73 17.39 -8.39
C ARG A 252 3.22 18.40 -9.44
N ALA A 253 4.26 18.03 -10.19
CA ALA A 253 4.81 18.91 -11.24
C ALA A 253 3.79 19.18 -12.35
N LEU A 254 3.03 18.18 -12.78
CA LEU A 254 1.96 18.32 -13.78
C LEU A 254 0.84 19.26 -13.30
N GLN A 255 0.54 19.29 -12.01
CA GLN A 255 -0.44 20.22 -11.43
C GLN A 255 0.03 21.67 -11.39
N LEU A 256 1.35 21.89 -11.31
CA LEU A 256 1.96 23.24 -11.28
C LEU A 256 2.05 23.90 -12.65
N ARG A 257 1.76 23.22 -13.74
CA ARG A 257 1.90 23.75 -15.09
C ARG A 257 0.91 24.88 -15.39
N PRO A 258 1.33 25.97 -16.08
CA PRO A 258 0.43 27.06 -16.48
C PRO A 258 -0.67 26.61 -17.45
N ASP A 259 -0.38 25.62 -18.31
CA ASP A 259 -1.35 25.05 -19.27
C ASP A 259 -2.33 24.04 -18.62
N ALA A 260 -2.12 23.71 -17.35
CA ALA A 260 -3.09 22.98 -16.54
C ALA A 260 -4.29 23.86 -16.12
N GLN A 261 -4.16 25.20 -16.21
CA GLN A 261 -5.25 26.14 -15.93
C GLN A 261 -6.17 26.32 -17.15
N PRO A 262 -7.49 26.41 -17.01
CA PRO A 262 -8.41 26.69 -18.12
C PRO A 262 -8.18 28.13 -18.62
N ARG A 263 -8.12 28.31 -19.95
CA ARG A 263 -8.11 29.64 -20.55
C ARG A 263 -9.36 30.41 -20.08
N SER A 264 -9.14 31.66 -19.63
CA SER A 264 -10.17 32.59 -19.15
C SER A 264 -11.25 32.80 -20.20
N GLY A 265 -12.38 32.16 -20.03
CA GLY A 265 -13.57 32.27 -20.86
C GLY A 265 -14.66 31.42 -20.23
N GLN A 266 -15.45 32.04 -19.32
CA GLN A 266 -16.69 31.49 -18.74
C GLN A 266 -16.58 30.06 -18.17
N PHE A 267 -15.95 29.93 -17.01
CA PHE A 267 -16.09 28.76 -16.15
C PHE A 267 -16.32 29.22 -14.71
N THR A 268 -17.45 28.81 -14.16
CA THR A 268 -17.72 28.90 -12.72
C THR A 268 -16.69 28.09 -11.93
N PRO A 269 -16.35 28.49 -10.69
CA PRO A 269 -15.34 27.81 -9.85
C PRO A 269 -15.58 26.32 -9.59
N GLN A 270 -16.74 25.81 -9.95
CA GLN A 270 -17.20 24.44 -9.68
C GLN A 270 -16.58 23.33 -10.58
N ALA A 271 -15.95 23.69 -11.71
CA ALA A 271 -15.41 22.68 -12.66
C ALA A 271 -13.95 22.27 -12.41
N MET A 272 -13.22 22.93 -11.51
CA MET A 272 -11.80 22.63 -11.19
C MET A 272 -11.58 21.62 -10.04
N LEU A 273 -12.64 21.19 -9.36
CA LEU A 273 -12.59 20.35 -8.17
C LEU A 273 -12.62 18.83 -8.41
N SER A 274 -12.55 18.35 -9.66
CA SER A 274 -12.87 16.96 -10.00
C SER A 274 -11.70 16.02 -10.32
N ALA A 275 -10.47 16.28 -9.87
CA ALA A 275 -9.33 15.37 -10.07
C ALA A 275 -8.90 14.62 -8.80
N HIS A 276 -9.14 15.16 -7.61
CA HIS A 276 -9.33 14.44 -6.34
C HIS A 276 -10.66 14.94 -5.80
N PRO A 277 -11.60 14.07 -5.42
CA PRO A 277 -12.84 14.54 -4.83
C PRO A 277 -12.50 15.29 -3.54
N SER A 278 -12.55 16.64 -3.61
CA SER A 278 -12.34 17.50 -2.45
C SER A 278 -13.42 17.22 -1.42
N ILE A 279 -13.04 17.33 -0.15
CA ILE A 279 -14.03 17.27 0.92
C ILE A 279 -14.71 18.63 1.00
N GLU A 280 -15.31 19.22 0.32
CA GLU A 280 -15.95 20.54 0.56
C GLU A 280 -16.27 20.79 2.05
N LEU A 281 -15.22 20.97 2.86
CA LEU A 281 -15.35 21.18 4.29
C LEU A 281 -15.53 22.68 4.56
N PRO A 282 -16.75 23.16 4.90
CA PRO A 282 -16.98 24.57 5.20
C PRO A 282 -16.25 24.99 6.48
N LEU A 283 -15.70 26.20 6.50
CA LEU A 283 -15.11 26.80 7.70
C LEU A 283 -16.08 26.79 8.90
N GLU A 284 -17.34 27.10 8.65
CA GLU A 284 -18.41 27.09 9.68
C GLU A 284 -18.55 25.74 10.36
N ARG A 285 -18.42 24.63 9.58
CA ARG A 285 -18.43 23.27 10.14
C ARG A 285 -17.21 23.02 11.03
N VAL A 286 -16.03 23.53 10.65
CA VAL A 286 -14.81 23.43 11.46
C VAL A 286 -14.99 24.22 12.77
N LEU A 287 -15.44 25.47 12.70
CA LEU A 287 -15.65 26.30 13.88
C LEU A 287 -16.74 25.72 14.80
N GLY A 288 -17.87 25.31 14.23
CA GLY A 288 -18.99 24.72 15.00
C GLY A 288 -18.61 23.39 15.66
N ALA A 289 -17.81 22.56 15.00
CA ALA A 289 -17.35 21.29 15.56
C ALA A 289 -16.35 21.46 16.70
N THR A 290 -15.41 22.41 16.57
CA THR A 290 -14.26 22.56 17.48
C THR A 290 -14.46 23.60 18.57
N GLY A 291 -15.46 24.48 18.43
CA GLY A 291 -15.56 25.73 19.24
C GLY A 291 -14.35 26.64 19.02
N GLY A 292 -13.61 26.43 17.92
CA GLY A 292 -12.43 27.21 17.57
C GLY A 292 -12.77 28.64 17.18
N ARG A 293 -11.78 29.55 17.27
CA ARG A 293 -11.90 30.96 16.92
C ARG A 293 -11.15 31.22 15.61
N LEU A 294 -11.84 31.76 14.60
CA LEU A 294 -11.18 32.35 13.44
C LEU A 294 -10.46 33.61 13.85
N VAL A 295 -9.15 33.65 13.76
CA VAL A 295 -8.31 34.81 14.11
C VAL A 295 -8.17 35.75 12.94
N ARG A 296 -7.93 35.21 11.74
CA ARG A 296 -7.80 35.99 10.50
C ARG A 296 -8.02 35.09 9.27
N GLY A 297 -8.13 35.72 8.10
CA GLY A 297 -8.25 35.07 6.79
C GLY A 297 -9.67 35.05 6.25
N THR A 298 -9.79 34.82 4.95
CA THR A 298 -11.05 34.89 4.19
C THR A 298 -11.42 33.57 3.53
N THR A 299 -10.62 32.52 3.69
CA THR A 299 -10.94 31.19 3.15
C THR A 299 -12.13 30.60 3.91
N HIS A 300 -13.19 30.26 3.19
CA HIS A 300 -14.44 29.74 3.77
C HIS A 300 -14.65 28.22 3.55
N ARG A 301 -13.81 27.55 2.77
CA ARG A 301 -13.91 26.12 2.47
C ARG A 301 -12.54 25.50 2.31
N PHE A 302 -12.42 24.24 2.73
CA PHE A 302 -11.20 23.47 2.62
C PHE A 302 -11.40 22.24 1.74
N ALA A 303 -10.45 22.01 0.82
CA ALA A 303 -10.49 20.92 -0.13
C ALA A 303 -10.02 19.56 0.45
N ALA A 304 -9.23 19.62 1.52
CA ALA A 304 -8.71 18.44 2.24
C ALA A 304 -8.34 18.85 3.68
N VAL A 305 -8.10 17.86 4.54
CA VAL A 305 -7.48 18.06 5.86
C VAL A 305 -6.23 17.20 5.93
N THR A 306 -5.12 17.75 6.38
CA THR A 306 -3.86 17.04 6.54
C THR A 306 -3.11 17.48 7.78
N ILE A 307 -2.31 16.56 8.35
CA ILE A 307 -1.39 16.80 9.46
C ILE A 307 0.08 16.81 9.01
N ASP A 308 0.33 16.51 7.73
CA ASP A 308 1.66 16.46 7.12
C ASP A 308 1.83 17.64 6.16
N SER A 309 2.75 18.58 6.48
CA SER A 309 3.02 19.76 5.66
C SER A 309 3.48 19.42 4.24
N ARG A 310 4.06 18.22 4.03
CA ARG A 310 4.53 17.73 2.73
C ARG A 310 3.38 17.24 1.84
N SER A 311 2.27 16.83 2.43
CA SER A 311 1.08 16.32 1.74
C SER A 311 -0.02 17.38 1.57
N VAL A 312 0.28 18.65 1.87
CA VAL A 312 -0.63 19.77 1.65
C VAL A 312 -0.91 19.91 0.15
N THR A 313 -2.20 19.99 -0.19
CA THR A 313 -2.70 20.35 -1.52
C THR A 313 -3.36 21.72 -1.47
N PRO A 314 -3.45 22.47 -2.59
CA PRO A 314 -4.07 23.77 -2.61
C PRO A 314 -5.48 23.78 -1.99
N GLY A 315 -5.72 24.71 -1.07
CA GLY A 315 -6.97 24.82 -0.35
C GLY A 315 -7.16 23.86 0.83
N SER A 316 -6.15 23.04 1.20
CA SER A 316 -6.22 22.17 2.39
C SER A 316 -6.27 22.96 3.69
N LEU A 317 -6.88 22.37 4.73
CA LEU A 317 -6.69 22.74 6.12
C LEU A 317 -5.51 21.94 6.70
N PHE A 318 -4.42 22.62 7.05
CA PHE A 318 -3.29 22.01 7.76
C PHE A 318 -3.55 22.05 9.26
N VAL A 319 -3.53 20.89 9.91
CA VAL A 319 -3.69 20.77 11.37
C VAL A 319 -2.31 20.60 12.00
N ALA A 320 -1.86 21.59 12.74
CA ALA A 320 -0.55 21.60 13.39
C ALA A 320 -0.57 20.74 14.66
N ILE A 321 -0.17 19.49 14.55
CA ILE A 321 -0.14 18.54 15.66
C ILE A 321 1.17 18.65 16.43
N ARG A 322 1.10 18.77 17.75
CA ARG A 322 2.25 18.61 18.64
C ARG A 322 2.44 17.12 18.95
N GLY A 323 3.48 16.53 18.40
CA GLY A 323 3.91 15.16 18.71
C GLY A 323 5.02 15.13 19.77
N GLU A 324 5.39 13.94 20.22
CA GLU A 324 6.46 13.72 21.21
C GLU A 324 7.84 14.20 20.75
N ARG A 325 8.14 14.12 19.47
CA ARG A 325 9.46 14.44 18.88
C ARG A 325 9.45 15.69 18.02
N LEU A 326 8.31 16.05 17.44
CA LEU A 326 8.18 17.14 16.48
C LEU A 326 6.92 17.95 16.82
N ASP A 327 7.04 19.27 16.74
CA ASP A 327 5.90 20.19 16.84
C ASP A 327 5.48 20.62 15.42
N GLY A 328 4.25 20.25 15.02
CA GLY A 328 3.66 20.58 13.71
C GLY A 328 3.59 22.09 13.44
N HIS A 329 3.55 22.91 14.48
CA HIS A 329 3.54 24.38 14.36
C HIS A 329 4.82 24.90 13.68
N ASN A 330 5.95 24.19 13.79
CA ASN A 330 7.20 24.56 13.13
C ASN A 330 7.15 24.37 11.61
N PHE A 331 6.15 23.66 11.08
CA PHE A 331 5.99 23.37 9.66
C PHE A 331 4.88 24.19 8.98
N ILE A 332 4.27 25.15 9.69
CA ILE A 332 3.19 25.99 9.14
C ILE A 332 3.67 26.79 7.94
N ALA A 333 4.86 27.39 8.01
CA ALA A 333 5.42 28.14 6.88
C ALA A 333 5.52 27.28 5.61
N GLN A 334 5.95 26.03 5.74
CA GLN A 334 5.99 25.09 4.63
C GLN A 334 4.59 24.75 4.11
N ALA A 335 3.62 24.53 5.01
CA ALA A 335 2.24 24.25 4.61
C ALA A 335 1.63 25.41 3.84
N VAL A 336 1.92 26.66 4.24
CA VAL A 336 1.48 27.87 3.53
C VAL A 336 2.15 27.97 2.15
N GLN A 337 3.46 27.71 2.06
CA GLN A 337 4.16 27.67 0.78
C GLN A 337 3.60 26.60 -0.17
N ASN A 338 3.13 25.48 0.36
CA ASN A 338 2.48 24.41 -0.41
C ASN A 338 1.00 24.71 -0.73
N GLY A 339 0.50 25.91 -0.35
CA GLY A 339 -0.81 26.41 -0.77
C GLY A 339 -1.98 25.99 0.14
N CYS A 340 -1.77 25.72 1.43
CA CYS A 340 -2.90 25.48 2.32
C CYS A 340 -3.85 26.69 2.37
N GLY A 341 -5.15 26.43 2.40
CA GLY A 341 -6.19 27.45 2.54
C GLY A 341 -6.42 27.88 3.99
N GLY A 342 -6.00 27.07 4.95
CA GLY A 342 -6.10 27.38 6.37
C GLY A 342 -5.17 26.55 7.23
N VAL A 343 -4.97 27.01 8.46
CA VAL A 343 -4.20 26.35 9.51
C VAL A 343 -5.03 26.27 10.79
N LEU A 344 -4.99 25.11 11.43
CA LEU A 344 -5.54 24.88 12.77
C LEU A 344 -4.38 24.82 13.75
N ILE A 345 -4.37 25.71 14.73
CA ILE A 345 -3.27 25.90 15.67
C ILE A 345 -3.77 25.88 17.12
N GLU A 346 -2.87 25.50 18.05
CA GLU A 346 -3.10 25.71 19.48
C GLU A 346 -3.07 27.19 19.84
N ARG A 347 -3.74 27.52 20.93
CA ARG A 347 -3.66 28.89 21.52
C ARG A 347 -2.20 29.25 21.75
N GLU A 348 -1.89 30.57 21.63
CA GLU A 348 -0.54 31.13 21.82
C GLU A 348 0.47 30.80 20.69
N LYS A 349 0.08 30.01 19.69
CA LYS A 349 0.95 29.66 18.55
C LYS A 349 0.77 30.56 17.33
N LEU A 350 -0.01 31.63 17.42
CA LEU A 350 -0.27 32.57 16.33
C LEU A 350 1.02 33.15 15.74
N HIS A 351 2.05 33.36 16.56
CA HIS A 351 3.35 33.88 16.14
C HIS A 351 4.09 32.97 15.16
N THR A 352 3.72 31.69 15.07
CA THR A 352 4.31 30.74 14.12
C THR A 352 3.70 30.82 12.70
N VAL A 353 2.61 31.57 12.54
CA VAL A 353 1.85 31.65 11.29
C VAL A 353 2.30 32.85 10.47
N PRO A 354 2.86 32.66 9.25
CA PRO A 354 3.23 33.76 8.37
C PRO A 354 2.03 34.63 8.02
N ASP A 355 2.30 35.90 7.72
CA ASP A 355 1.27 36.80 7.22
C ASP A 355 0.85 36.41 5.81
N HIS A 356 -0.46 36.12 5.67
CA HIS A 356 -1.06 35.78 4.39
C HIS A 356 -2.55 36.22 4.39
N PRO A 357 -2.98 37.07 3.46
CA PRO A 357 -4.28 37.74 3.59
C PRO A 357 -5.49 36.82 3.49
N SER A 358 -5.41 35.74 2.74
CA SER A 358 -6.53 34.80 2.56
C SER A 358 -6.48 33.57 3.48
N LEU A 359 -5.35 33.29 4.14
CA LEU A 359 -5.16 32.11 4.96
C LEU A 359 -6.08 32.13 6.19
N ALA A 360 -6.99 31.18 6.29
CA ALA A 360 -7.81 31.03 7.50
C ALA A 360 -6.95 30.51 8.66
N VAL A 361 -6.83 31.28 9.73
CA VAL A 361 -6.10 30.90 10.95
C VAL A 361 -7.11 30.62 12.04
N ILE A 362 -7.20 29.37 12.47
CA ILE A 362 -8.19 28.87 13.44
C ILE A 362 -7.46 28.44 14.70
N GLU A 363 -7.76 29.10 15.82
CA GLU A 363 -7.25 28.72 17.15
C GLU A 363 -8.20 27.75 17.84
N VAL A 364 -7.63 26.70 18.43
CA VAL A 364 -8.31 25.71 19.26
C VAL A 364 -7.53 25.46 20.56
N ALA A 365 -8.15 24.80 21.53
CA ALA A 365 -7.47 24.44 22.77
C ALA A 365 -6.47 23.28 22.57
N ASP A 366 -6.82 22.31 21.73
CA ASP A 366 -6.04 21.10 21.41
C ASP A 366 -6.31 20.70 19.97
N THR A 367 -5.27 20.63 19.16
CA THR A 367 -5.38 20.34 17.73
C THR A 367 -5.68 18.86 17.44
N ILE A 368 -5.30 17.93 18.33
CA ILE A 368 -5.62 16.50 18.22
C ILE A 368 -7.12 16.28 18.47
N VAL A 369 -7.64 16.86 19.55
CA VAL A 369 -9.07 16.78 19.87
C VAL A 369 -9.89 17.43 18.74
N ALA A 370 -9.47 18.60 18.28
CA ALA A 370 -10.13 19.32 17.19
C ALA A 370 -10.16 18.51 15.88
N LEU A 371 -9.07 17.81 15.52
CA LEU A 371 -9.04 16.92 14.36
C LEU A 371 -10.13 15.83 14.45
N GLY A 372 -10.27 15.20 15.61
CA GLY A 372 -11.33 14.22 15.86
C GLY A 372 -12.73 14.81 15.75
N GLN A 373 -12.95 15.98 16.34
CA GLN A 373 -14.24 16.70 16.29
C GLN A 373 -14.63 17.09 14.86
N ILE A 374 -13.68 17.58 14.06
CA ILE A 374 -13.89 17.90 12.64
C ILE A 374 -14.25 16.62 11.86
N ALA A 375 -13.51 15.52 12.09
CA ALA A 375 -13.76 14.26 11.42
C ALA A 375 -15.16 13.70 11.75
N ARG A 376 -15.58 13.77 13.02
CA ARG A 376 -16.92 13.39 13.46
C ARG A 376 -17.99 14.25 12.80
N ALA A 377 -17.85 15.58 12.84
CA ALA A 377 -18.81 16.51 12.22
C ALA A 377 -18.91 16.32 10.70
N HIS A 378 -17.79 15.97 10.05
CA HIS A 378 -17.78 15.63 8.63
C HIS A 378 -18.53 14.30 8.37
N ARG A 379 -18.24 13.25 9.15
CA ARG A 379 -18.93 11.94 9.05
C ARG A 379 -20.43 12.07 9.31
N ASP A 380 -20.84 12.90 10.28
CA ASP A 380 -22.24 13.08 10.67
C ASP A 380 -23.01 14.03 9.74
N ALA A 381 -22.34 14.71 8.82
CA ALA A 381 -22.97 15.60 7.85
C ALA A 381 -24.04 14.87 7.02
N PRO A 382 -25.24 15.43 6.84
CA PRO A 382 -26.35 14.73 6.16
C PRO A 382 -26.00 14.21 4.77
N GLU A 383 -25.21 14.96 3.99
CA GLU A 383 -24.75 14.58 2.66
C GLU A 383 -23.78 13.39 2.66
N ILE A 384 -23.13 13.09 3.80
CA ILE A 384 -22.25 11.95 3.99
C ILE A 384 -22.99 10.78 4.63
N SER A 385 -23.72 11.06 5.73
CA SER A 385 -24.29 10.03 6.59
C SER A 385 -25.54 9.36 6.05
N ALA A 386 -26.25 9.97 5.10
CA ALA A 386 -27.59 9.53 4.66
C ALA A 386 -27.67 8.08 4.20
N LYS A 387 -26.62 7.55 3.56
CA LYS A 387 -26.56 6.15 3.06
C LYS A 387 -25.37 5.37 3.61
N LEU A 388 -24.55 6.02 4.43
CA LEU A 388 -23.30 5.44 4.92
C LEU A 388 -23.55 4.40 6.00
N LYS A 389 -22.98 3.21 5.81
CA LYS A 389 -22.86 2.14 6.81
C LYS A 389 -21.39 2.01 7.22
N VAL A 390 -21.14 2.13 8.52
CA VAL A 390 -19.79 2.06 9.09
C VAL A 390 -19.60 0.73 9.79
N VAL A 391 -18.54 0.00 9.40
CA VAL A 391 -18.07 -1.22 10.07
C VAL A 391 -16.78 -0.90 10.81
N ALA A 392 -16.77 -1.05 12.13
CA ALA A 392 -15.56 -0.87 12.94
C ALA A 392 -14.98 -2.21 13.36
N VAL A 393 -13.66 -2.35 13.30
CA VAL A 393 -12.96 -3.61 13.62
C VAL A 393 -11.85 -3.35 14.63
N THR A 394 -11.87 -4.09 15.77
CA THR A 394 -10.75 -4.14 16.72
C THR A 394 -10.42 -5.57 17.13
N GLY A 395 -9.39 -5.76 17.95
CA GLY A 395 -8.95 -7.04 18.48
C GLY A 395 -7.45 -7.06 18.81
N SER A 396 -6.96 -8.11 19.44
CA SER A 396 -5.53 -8.29 19.72
C SER A 396 -4.75 -8.67 18.46
N SER A 397 -5.31 -9.58 17.65
CA SER A 397 -4.77 -10.00 16.34
C SER A 397 -5.87 -10.08 15.29
N GLY A 398 -5.52 -10.15 14.00
CA GLY A 398 -6.49 -10.34 12.91
C GLY A 398 -7.28 -9.09 12.50
N LYS A 399 -7.13 -7.93 13.16
CA LYS A 399 -7.85 -6.68 12.85
C LYS A 399 -7.76 -6.29 11.37
N THR A 400 -6.55 -6.12 10.88
CA THR A 400 -6.30 -5.68 9.50
C THR A 400 -6.79 -6.70 8.50
N THR A 401 -6.55 -7.99 8.74
CA THR A 401 -7.03 -9.06 7.87
C THR A 401 -8.55 -9.09 7.81
N THR A 402 -9.23 -9.03 8.96
CA THR A 402 -10.71 -9.01 9.01
C THR A 402 -11.27 -7.75 8.33
N LYS A 403 -10.66 -6.58 8.57
CA LYS A 403 -10.99 -5.34 7.86
C LYS A 403 -10.86 -5.50 6.33
N ASP A 404 -9.76 -6.10 5.86
CA ASP A 404 -9.53 -6.29 4.42
C ASP A 404 -10.46 -7.34 3.81
N LEU A 405 -10.83 -8.40 4.55
CA LEU A 405 -11.85 -9.37 4.16
C LEU A 405 -13.23 -8.71 4.03
N ILE A 406 -13.65 -7.93 5.02
CA ILE A 406 -14.91 -7.17 4.96
C ILE A 406 -14.89 -6.20 3.77
N ALA A 407 -13.80 -5.46 3.60
CA ALA A 407 -13.68 -4.52 2.49
C ALA A 407 -13.72 -5.23 1.12
N ALA A 408 -13.12 -6.41 0.98
CA ALA A 408 -13.17 -7.21 -0.25
C ALA A 408 -14.60 -7.72 -0.55
N ILE A 409 -15.34 -8.12 0.48
CA ILE A 409 -16.76 -8.50 0.34
C ILE A 409 -17.59 -7.29 -0.11
N LEU A 410 -17.44 -6.15 0.56
CA LEU A 410 -18.17 -4.93 0.21
C LEU A 410 -17.80 -4.40 -1.18
N ALA A 411 -16.52 -4.49 -1.57
CA ALA A 411 -16.06 -4.16 -2.92
C ALA A 411 -16.66 -5.07 -4.01
N ALA A 412 -17.02 -6.31 -3.67
CA ALA A 412 -17.75 -7.19 -4.57
C ALA A 412 -19.25 -6.89 -4.62
N HIS A 413 -19.78 -6.15 -3.65
CA HIS A 413 -21.19 -5.77 -3.55
C HIS A 413 -21.50 -4.42 -4.21
N VAL A 414 -20.61 -3.44 -4.08
CA VAL A 414 -20.82 -2.09 -4.65
C VAL A 414 -20.68 -2.07 -6.16
N SER A 415 -21.40 -1.17 -6.82
CA SER A 415 -21.36 -1.00 -8.27
C SER A 415 -20.11 -0.25 -8.72
N GLU A 416 -19.68 0.74 -7.90
CA GLU A 416 -18.53 1.61 -8.18
C GLU A 416 -17.49 1.51 -7.05
N PRO A 417 -16.19 1.40 -7.36
CA PRO A 417 -15.14 1.34 -6.35
C PRO A 417 -15.13 2.52 -5.38
N GLY A 418 -15.61 3.69 -5.82
CA GLY A 418 -15.71 4.91 -5.02
C GLY A 418 -16.76 4.88 -3.90
N GLU A 419 -17.64 3.88 -3.85
CA GLU A 419 -18.68 3.74 -2.83
C GLU A 419 -18.17 3.19 -1.49
N LEU A 420 -16.92 2.74 -1.43
CA LEU A 420 -16.29 2.12 -0.27
C LEU A 420 -15.03 2.90 0.16
N VAL A 421 -14.95 3.22 1.46
CA VAL A 421 -13.73 3.70 2.12
C VAL A 421 -13.24 2.67 3.12
N LYS A 422 -11.94 2.49 3.26
CA LYS A 422 -11.35 1.67 4.33
C LYS A 422 -10.13 2.35 4.94
N THR A 423 -9.79 1.96 6.16
CA THR A 423 -8.52 2.38 6.79
C THR A 423 -7.33 1.93 5.95
N ASP A 424 -6.46 2.87 5.59
CA ASP A 424 -5.21 2.61 4.90
C ASP A 424 -4.10 2.28 5.90
N GLY A 425 -3.29 1.27 5.58
CA GLY A 425 -2.15 0.89 6.40
C GLY A 425 -2.50 0.66 7.86
N ASN A 426 -1.89 1.44 8.75
CA ASN A 426 -2.08 1.42 10.21
C ASN A 426 -2.72 2.70 10.76
N LEU A 427 -3.49 3.43 9.97
CA LEU A 427 -4.18 4.66 10.40
C LEU A 427 -5.37 4.34 11.33
N ASN A 428 -5.10 3.68 12.44
CA ASN A 428 -6.09 3.09 13.35
C ASN A 428 -6.13 3.72 14.75
N ASN A 429 -5.36 4.81 14.98
CA ASN A 429 -5.27 5.52 16.25
C ASN A 429 -6.01 6.87 16.21
N HIS A 430 -5.86 7.68 17.27
CA HIS A 430 -6.48 9.00 17.46
C HIS A 430 -6.14 10.05 16.38
N LEU A 431 -5.13 9.83 15.54
CA LEU A 431 -4.84 10.65 14.35
C LEU A 431 -5.34 9.96 13.06
N GLY A 432 -5.11 8.66 12.93
CA GLY A 432 -5.38 7.90 11.71
C GLY A 432 -6.87 7.70 11.42
N VAL A 433 -7.66 7.42 12.47
CA VAL A 433 -9.12 7.25 12.32
C VAL A 433 -9.79 8.54 11.86
N PRO A 434 -9.53 9.73 12.47
CA PRO A 434 -10.01 11.00 11.92
C PRO A 434 -9.65 11.22 10.46
N LEU A 435 -8.39 10.97 10.07
CA LEU A 435 -7.95 11.10 8.67
C LEU A 435 -8.68 10.13 7.73
N THR A 436 -9.03 8.93 8.20
CA THR A 436 -9.85 7.98 7.43
C THR A 436 -11.26 8.50 7.24
N LEU A 437 -11.90 9.02 8.29
CA LEU A 437 -13.26 9.58 8.23
C LEU A 437 -13.33 10.84 7.35
N LEU A 438 -12.29 11.66 7.34
CA LEU A 438 -12.17 12.83 6.49
C LEU A 438 -11.99 12.50 4.99
N LYS A 439 -11.79 11.23 4.62
CA LYS A 439 -11.85 10.77 3.23
C LYS A 439 -13.27 10.53 2.72
N LEU A 440 -14.25 10.51 3.62
CA LEU A 440 -15.64 10.26 3.25
C LEU A 440 -16.18 11.33 2.28
N ARG A 441 -17.05 10.90 1.34
CA ARG A 441 -17.62 11.73 0.27
C ARG A 441 -19.12 11.44 0.15
N PRO A 442 -19.92 12.43 -0.31
CA PRO A 442 -21.30 12.18 -0.68
C PRO A 442 -21.43 11.00 -1.65
N GLY A 443 -22.41 10.13 -1.41
CA GLY A 443 -22.67 8.95 -2.24
C GLY A 443 -21.93 7.68 -1.83
N GLN A 444 -20.97 7.76 -0.91
CA GLN A 444 -20.33 6.56 -0.35
C GLN A 444 -21.31 5.79 0.53
N ARG A 445 -21.30 4.47 0.37
CA ARG A 445 -22.24 3.57 1.06
C ARG A 445 -21.61 2.85 2.24
N TYR A 446 -20.29 2.62 2.20
CA TYR A 446 -19.61 1.82 3.21
C TYR A 446 -18.29 2.45 3.64
N ALA A 447 -18.01 2.36 4.95
CA ALA A 447 -16.71 2.63 5.53
C ALA A 447 -16.28 1.46 6.42
N VAL A 448 -15.07 0.93 6.24
CA VAL A 448 -14.50 -0.12 7.09
C VAL A 448 -13.31 0.46 7.84
N VAL A 449 -13.48 0.67 9.15
CA VAL A 449 -12.54 1.41 9.99
C VAL A 449 -11.89 0.47 10.99
N GLU A 450 -10.56 0.39 10.97
CA GLU A 450 -9.78 -0.35 11.97
C GLU A 450 -9.52 0.54 13.18
N LEU A 451 -9.77 0.02 14.39
CA LEU A 451 -9.54 0.70 15.65
C LEU A 451 -8.42 0.01 16.43
N GLY A 452 -7.31 0.72 16.63
CA GLY A 452 -6.19 0.34 17.47
C GLY A 452 -6.26 0.98 18.84
N MET A 453 -5.55 0.40 19.82
CA MET A 453 -5.42 0.97 21.16
C MET A 453 -4.12 0.55 21.82
N SER A 454 -3.64 1.36 22.75
CA SER A 454 -2.58 1.06 23.72
C SER A 454 -3.08 1.19 25.16
N ALA A 455 -4.15 1.96 25.40
CA ALA A 455 -4.71 2.25 26.72
C ALA A 455 -6.25 2.14 26.74
N ARG A 456 -6.81 2.09 27.94
CA ARG A 456 -8.27 2.16 28.14
C ARG A 456 -8.81 3.56 27.76
N GLY A 457 -10.04 3.61 27.25
CA GLY A 457 -10.70 4.82 26.79
C GLY A 457 -10.42 5.17 25.33
N GLU A 458 -9.33 4.67 24.74
CA GLU A 458 -9.00 4.98 23.34
C GLU A 458 -10.03 4.38 22.36
N ILE A 459 -10.45 3.13 22.56
CA ILE A 459 -11.49 2.51 21.72
C ILE A 459 -12.83 3.22 21.91
N ALA A 460 -13.19 3.62 23.12
CA ALA A 460 -14.41 4.42 23.36
C ALA A 460 -14.39 5.74 22.59
N TYR A 461 -13.27 6.45 22.65
CA TYR A 461 -13.08 7.69 21.89
C TYR A 461 -13.21 7.45 20.37
N LEU A 462 -12.47 6.49 19.80
CA LEU A 462 -12.51 6.19 18.38
C LEU A 462 -13.90 5.72 17.92
N THR A 463 -14.60 4.92 18.75
CA THR A 463 -15.98 4.50 18.50
C THR A 463 -16.92 5.69 18.42
N SER A 464 -16.74 6.67 19.33
CA SER A 464 -17.54 7.92 19.32
C SER A 464 -17.37 8.73 18.05
N LEU A 465 -16.19 8.69 17.41
CA LEU A 465 -15.92 9.35 16.13
C LEU A 465 -16.59 8.61 14.97
N CYS A 466 -16.47 7.27 14.94
CA CYS A 466 -16.95 6.43 13.84
C CYS A 466 -18.46 6.23 13.85
N ARG A 467 -19.07 6.10 15.04
CA ARG A 467 -20.48 5.72 15.25
C ARG A 467 -20.88 4.52 14.36
N PRO A 468 -20.29 3.33 14.60
CA PRO A 468 -20.46 2.22 13.69
C PRO A 468 -21.86 1.59 13.76
N ASP A 469 -22.37 1.15 12.59
CA ASP A 469 -23.58 0.33 12.47
C ASP A 469 -23.29 -1.14 12.80
N VAL A 470 -22.07 -1.59 12.51
CA VAL A 470 -21.58 -2.94 12.77
C VAL A 470 -20.21 -2.86 13.41
N ALA A 471 -20.02 -3.54 14.52
CA ALA A 471 -18.74 -3.60 15.23
C ALA A 471 -18.24 -5.03 15.33
N VAL A 472 -16.97 -5.25 15.07
CA VAL A 472 -16.31 -6.55 15.09
C VAL A 472 -15.17 -6.55 16.10
N ILE A 473 -15.19 -7.45 17.08
CA ILE A 473 -14.02 -7.75 17.90
C ILE A 473 -13.48 -9.12 17.49
N THR A 474 -12.27 -9.14 16.91
CA THR A 474 -11.70 -10.38 16.36
C THR A 474 -11.36 -11.38 17.46
N ASN A 475 -10.58 -10.94 18.43
CA ASN A 475 -10.18 -11.73 19.59
C ASN A 475 -9.60 -10.85 20.70
N VAL A 476 -9.41 -11.46 21.87
CA VAL A 476 -8.66 -10.91 23.00
C VAL A 476 -7.53 -11.88 23.33
N GLY A 477 -6.33 -11.40 23.36
CA GLY A 477 -5.12 -12.18 23.64
C GLY A 477 -4.01 -11.28 24.18
N PRO A 478 -2.85 -11.84 24.55
CA PRO A 478 -1.73 -11.12 25.16
C PRO A 478 -1.09 -10.14 24.18
N ALA A 479 -1.59 -8.90 24.18
CA ALA A 479 -1.08 -7.75 23.45
C ALA A 479 -1.29 -6.51 24.32
N HIS A 480 -0.33 -5.59 24.34
CA HIS A 480 -0.38 -4.39 25.19
C HIS A 480 -0.47 -4.71 26.71
N LEU A 481 0.11 -5.84 27.15
CA LEU A 481 0.15 -6.22 28.56
C LEU A 481 0.93 -5.25 29.41
N GLU A 482 1.94 -4.58 28.84
CA GLU A 482 2.75 -3.56 29.52
C GLU A 482 1.89 -2.43 30.07
N THR A 483 0.87 -1.99 29.31
CA THR A 483 0.00 -0.86 29.68
C THR A 483 -1.30 -1.29 30.35
N LEU A 484 -1.83 -2.45 30.00
CA LEU A 484 -3.14 -2.93 30.48
C LEU A 484 -3.05 -3.98 31.59
N GLY A 485 -1.89 -4.59 31.80
CA GLY A 485 -1.57 -5.52 32.88
C GLY A 485 -2.14 -6.92 32.69
N THR A 486 -3.45 -7.08 32.40
CA THR A 486 -4.12 -8.38 32.35
C THR A 486 -4.96 -8.56 31.09
N ILE A 487 -5.27 -9.84 30.76
CA ILE A 487 -6.15 -10.20 29.64
C ILE A 487 -7.57 -9.65 29.86
N GLU A 488 -8.05 -9.62 31.10
CA GLU A 488 -9.36 -9.09 31.47
C GLU A 488 -9.43 -7.58 31.17
N ASN A 489 -8.38 -6.82 31.48
CA ASN A 489 -8.30 -5.39 31.15
C ASN A 489 -8.24 -5.16 29.65
N ILE A 490 -7.54 -6.03 28.89
CA ILE A 490 -7.54 -6.00 27.43
C ILE A 490 -8.94 -6.26 26.88
N ALA A 491 -9.67 -7.24 27.49
CA ALA A 491 -11.05 -7.54 27.11
C ALA A 491 -11.98 -6.34 27.37
N LEU A 492 -11.85 -5.69 28.53
CA LEU A 492 -12.62 -4.50 28.88
C LEU A 492 -12.34 -3.33 27.93
N ALA A 493 -11.07 -3.06 27.66
CA ALA A 493 -10.67 -1.99 26.77
C ALA A 493 -11.17 -2.20 25.32
N LYS A 494 -11.09 -3.44 24.79
CA LYS A 494 -11.68 -3.76 23.48
C LYS A 494 -13.19 -3.77 23.49
N GLY A 495 -13.80 -4.19 24.62
CA GLY A 495 -15.24 -4.18 24.85
C GLY A 495 -15.87 -2.79 24.78
N GLU A 496 -15.08 -1.73 24.97
CA GLU A 496 -15.50 -0.33 24.75
C GLU A 496 -16.12 -0.11 23.36
N LEU A 497 -15.68 -0.88 22.34
CA LEU A 497 -16.29 -0.83 21.01
C LEU A 497 -17.77 -1.23 21.05
N PHE A 498 -18.12 -2.34 21.69
CA PHE A 498 -19.52 -2.77 21.82
C PHE A 498 -20.33 -1.88 22.76
N ALA A 499 -19.70 -1.42 23.85
CA ALA A 499 -20.35 -0.52 24.81
C ALA A 499 -20.74 0.82 24.20
N GLY A 500 -19.92 1.34 23.26
CA GLY A 500 -20.13 2.60 22.55
C GLY A 500 -21.09 2.52 21.36
N LEU A 501 -21.66 1.37 21.03
CA LEU A 501 -22.63 1.21 19.95
C LEU A 501 -23.97 1.86 20.29
N ALA A 502 -24.62 2.44 19.29
CA ALA A 502 -26.01 2.88 19.38
C ALA A 502 -26.95 1.67 19.51
N ASP A 503 -28.14 1.91 20.08
CA ASP A 503 -29.18 0.88 20.16
C ASP A 503 -29.58 0.40 18.77
N GLY A 504 -29.75 -0.90 18.62
CA GLY A 504 -30.06 -1.55 17.36
C GLY A 504 -28.84 -1.76 16.42
N ALA A 505 -27.66 -1.27 16.77
CA ALA A 505 -26.43 -1.60 16.04
C ALA A 505 -26.01 -3.07 16.26
N THR A 506 -25.10 -3.59 15.42
CA THR A 506 -24.76 -5.01 15.44
C THR A 506 -23.37 -5.26 16.03
N ALA A 507 -23.32 -6.15 17.04
CA ALA A 507 -22.06 -6.67 17.60
C ALA A 507 -21.73 -8.02 16.97
N VAL A 508 -20.56 -8.13 16.36
CA VAL A 508 -20.06 -9.34 15.68
C VAL A 508 -18.94 -9.96 16.48
N PHE A 509 -19.05 -11.25 16.78
CA PHE A 509 -18.06 -12.00 17.56
C PHE A 509 -18.11 -13.49 17.26
N LEU A 510 -16.99 -14.21 17.55
CA LEU A 510 -16.92 -15.67 17.50
C LEU A 510 -17.55 -16.28 18.75
N ASP A 511 -18.42 -17.28 18.58
CA ASP A 511 -19.08 -17.96 19.67
C ASP A 511 -18.09 -18.62 20.65
N GLY A 512 -17.05 -19.26 20.11
CA GLY A 512 -16.02 -19.94 20.92
C GLY A 512 -15.07 -19.01 21.66
N HIS A 513 -15.13 -17.68 21.44
CA HIS A 513 -14.21 -16.75 22.07
C HIS A 513 -14.81 -16.08 23.32
N LYS A 514 -14.78 -16.82 24.45
CA LYS A 514 -15.40 -16.41 25.70
C LYS A 514 -15.18 -14.97 26.14
N PRO A 515 -13.93 -14.40 26.16
CA PRO A 515 -13.72 -13.02 26.61
C PRO A 515 -14.46 -11.99 25.74
N VAL A 516 -14.55 -12.19 24.43
CA VAL A 516 -15.27 -11.27 23.50
C VAL A 516 -16.79 -11.43 23.68
N ARG A 517 -17.27 -12.67 23.79
CA ARG A 517 -18.69 -12.95 24.02
C ARG A 517 -19.21 -12.32 25.32
N GLU A 518 -18.42 -12.34 26.38
CA GLU A 518 -18.77 -11.67 27.65
C GLU A 518 -18.90 -10.15 27.46
N GLN A 519 -18.03 -9.50 26.68
CA GLN A 519 -18.16 -8.07 26.39
C GLN A 519 -19.42 -7.78 25.55
N ALA A 520 -19.77 -8.63 24.59
CA ALA A 520 -21.00 -8.50 23.82
C ALA A 520 -22.25 -8.61 24.71
N ILE A 521 -22.25 -9.56 25.64
CA ILE A 521 -23.34 -9.72 26.63
C ILE A 521 -23.47 -8.49 27.53
N ARG A 522 -22.35 -8.00 28.09
CA ARG A 522 -22.30 -6.77 28.91
C ARG A 522 -22.81 -5.54 28.15
N ALA A 523 -22.55 -5.47 26.88
CA ALA A 523 -23.02 -4.38 26.01
C ALA A 523 -24.49 -4.54 25.56
N GLY A 524 -25.15 -5.62 25.94
CA GLY A 524 -26.58 -5.84 25.66
C GLY A 524 -26.86 -6.55 24.33
N ALA A 525 -25.91 -7.30 23.77
CA ALA A 525 -26.12 -8.05 22.52
C ALA A 525 -27.13 -9.22 22.65
N LEU A 526 -27.33 -9.72 23.84
CA LEU A 526 -28.33 -10.81 24.13
C LEU A 526 -29.57 -10.32 24.90
N SER A 527 -29.57 -9.03 25.34
CA SER A 527 -30.71 -8.41 26.03
C SER A 527 -31.58 -7.53 25.14
N GLY A 528 -31.29 -7.47 23.86
CA GLY A 528 -32.07 -6.73 22.87
C GLY A 528 -31.63 -5.28 22.63
N ARG A 529 -30.65 -4.73 23.38
CA ARG A 529 -30.07 -3.40 23.09
C ARG A 529 -29.32 -3.40 21.76
N LEU A 530 -28.48 -4.42 21.53
CA LEU A 530 -27.74 -4.62 20.29
C LEU A 530 -28.24 -5.87 19.57
N ARG A 531 -28.06 -5.91 18.27
CA ARG A 531 -28.19 -7.16 17.49
C ARG A 531 -26.90 -7.96 17.62
N ALA A 532 -27.02 -9.26 17.91
CA ALA A 532 -25.89 -10.17 17.94
C ALA A 532 -25.71 -10.83 16.55
N ALA A 533 -24.55 -10.70 15.95
CA ALA A 533 -24.16 -11.45 14.76
C ALA A 533 -23.05 -12.45 15.15
N ILE A 534 -23.48 -13.64 15.51
CA ILE A 534 -22.58 -14.70 15.97
C ILE A 534 -21.92 -15.35 14.75
N ALA A 535 -20.59 -15.36 14.74
CA ALA A 535 -19.77 -16.14 13.83
C ALA A 535 -19.37 -17.46 14.51
N SER A 536 -19.26 -18.54 13.77
CA SER A 536 -18.74 -19.81 14.27
C SER A 536 -17.83 -20.51 13.29
N THR A 537 -16.93 -21.32 13.81
CA THR A 537 -15.99 -22.13 13.03
C THR A 537 -15.94 -23.56 13.56
N GLY A 538 -15.38 -24.51 12.79
CA GLY A 538 -15.26 -25.92 13.14
C GLY A 538 -16.25 -26.82 12.41
N ALA A 539 -16.40 -28.07 12.86
CA ALA A 539 -17.21 -29.07 12.17
C ALA A 539 -18.73 -28.86 12.36
N VAL A 540 -19.14 -28.13 13.40
CA VAL A 540 -20.57 -27.94 13.77
C VAL A 540 -20.82 -26.44 14.00
N ALA A 541 -21.90 -25.94 13.40
CA ALA A 541 -22.32 -24.55 13.59
C ALA A 541 -22.85 -24.35 15.02
N ALA A 542 -22.44 -23.23 15.64
CA ALA A 542 -23.02 -22.84 16.93
C ALA A 542 -24.48 -22.39 16.75
N ALA A 543 -25.32 -22.63 17.77
CA ALA A 543 -26.72 -22.24 17.75
C ALA A 543 -26.86 -20.70 17.57
N GLY A 544 -27.71 -20.28 16.63
CA GLY A 544 -27.93 -18.86 16.32
C GLY A 544 -26.80 -18.17 15.55
N SER A 545 -25.83 -18.92 15.00
CA SER A 545 -24.80 -18.36 14.13
C SER A 545 -25.39 -17.72 12.87
N LEU A 546 -25.02 -16.47 12.60
CA LEU A 546 -25.37 -15.77 11.35
C LEU A 546 -24.48 -16.20 10.18
N ALA A 547 -23.24 -16.61 10.47
CA ALA A 547 -22.34 -17.23 9.51
C ALA A 547 -21.51 -18.31 10.20
N HIS A 548 -21.36 -19.44 9.53
CA HIS A 548 -20.52 -20.56 9.97
C HIS A 548 -19.51 -20.90 8.89
N VAL A 549 -18.26 -21.12 9.28
CA VAL A 549 -17.15 -21.44 8.39
C VAL A 549 -16.47 -22.73 8.83
N GLU A 550 -16.45 -23.70 7.95
CA GLU A 550 -15.74 -24.96 8.09
C GLU A 550 -14.52 -24.99 7.19
N LEU A 551 -13.36 -25.28 7.76
CA LEU A 551 -12.12 -25.48 7.01
C LEU A 551 -12.15 -26.87 6.38
N GLN A 552 -12.18 -26.94 5.05
CA GLN A 552 -12.20 -28.18 4.28
C GLN A 552 -10.79 -28.64 3.86
N GLY A 553 -9.87 -27.69 3.73
CA GLY A 553 -8.48 -27.99 3.34
C GLY A 553 -7.59 -26.78 3.32
N GLU A 554 -6.29 -27.00 3.38
CA GLU A 554 -5.24 -25.99 3.30
C GLU A 554 -4.11 -26.50 2.40
N ASP A 555 -3.60 -25.59 1.54
CA ASP A 555 -2.41 -25.82 0.75
C ASP A 555 -1.63 -24.50 0.57
N SER A 556 -0.56 -24.52 -0.24
CA SER A 556 0.30 -23.36 -0.50
C SER A 556 -0.40 -22.14 -1.14
N ASP A 557 -1.60 -22.33 -1.67
CA ASP A 557 -2.35 -21.27 -2.38
C ASP A 557 -3.51 -20.73 -1.53
N GLY A 558 -3.71 -21.26 -0.31
CA GLY A 558 -4.67 -20.78 0.66
C GLY A 558 -5.56 -21.86 1.27
N LEU A 559 -6.71 -21.42 1.78
CA LEU A 559 -7.69 -22.26 2.48
C LEU A 559 -8.88 -22.55 1.57
N THR A 560 -9.38 -23.78 1.62
CA THR A 560 -10.70 -24.14 1.09
C THR A 560 -11.69 -24.08 2.23
N LEU A 561 -12.67 -23.20 2.15
CA LEU A 561 -13.67 -22.94 3.18
C LEU A 561 -15.07 -23.29 2.69
N ARG A 562 -15.86 -23.92 3.54
CA ARG A 562 -17.30 -24.09 3.38
C ARG A 562 -18.04 -23.11 4.29
N LEU A 563 -18.73 -22.15 3.68
CA LEU A 563 -19.53 -21.17 4.40
C LEU A 563 -21.00 -21.59 4.43
N SER A 564 -21.65 -21.47 5.58
CA SER A 564 -23.07 -21.76 5.75
C SER A 564 -23.78 -20.58 6.41
N PHE A 565 -24.92 -20.18 5.86
CA PHE A 565 -25.73 -19.06 6.34
C PHE A 565 -27.17 -19.55 6.59
N PRO A 566 -27.81 -19.22 7.73
CA PRO A 566 -29.19 -19.58 7.99
C PRO A 566 -30.13 -18.88 7.00
N GLN A 567 -31.16 -19.61 6.54
CA GLN A 567 -32.25 -19.10 5.73
C GLN A 567 -33.58 -19.70 6.22
N SER A 568 -34.69 -19.11 5.82
CA SER A 568 -36.04 -19.59 6.17
C SER A 568 -36.33 -21.04 5.74
N SER A 569 -35.64 -21.53 4.70
CA SER A 569 -35.79 -22.88 4.13
C SER A 569 -34.56 -23.78 4.34
N GLY A 570 -33.70 -23.50 5.35
CA GLY A 570 -32.46 -24.25 5.61
C GLY A 570 -31.21 -23.37 5.64
N HIS A 571 -30.13 -23.79 4.99
CA HIS A 571 -28.88 -23.05 4.96
C HIS A 571 -28.42 -22.82 3.52
N ALA A 572 -28.06 -21.55 3.20
CA ALA A 572 -27.29 -21.28 1.99
C ALA A 572 -25.81 -21.69 2.22
N VAL A 573 -25.27 -22.52 1.34
CA VAL A 573 -23.90 -23.02 1.43
C VAL A 573 -23.10 -22.48 0.24
N GLN A 574 -21.88 -22.01 0.53
CA GLN A 574 -20.92 -21.55 -0.47
C GLN A 574 -19.56 -22.20 -0.22
N LEU A 575 -18.87 -22.62 -1.27
CA LEU A 575 -17.48 -23.03 -1.23
C LEU A 575 -16.59 -21.87 -1.72
N VAL A 576 -15.53 -21.58 -0.99
CA VAL A 576 -14.64 -20.47 -1.26
C VAL A 576 -13.19 -20.91 -1.16
N ARG A 577 -12.39 -20.49 -2.14
CA ARG A 577 -10.94 -20.51 -2.04
C ARG A 577 -10.48 -19.18 -1.50
N LEU A 578 -10.03 -19.14 -0.24
CA LEU A 578 -9.47 -17.98 0.42
C LEU A 578 -7.96 -17.96 0.23
N PRO A 579 -7.36 -16.98 -0.50
CA PRO A 579 -5.93 -16.94 -0.81
C PRO A 579 -5.10 -16.39 0.36
N LEU A 580 -5.30 -16.94 1.54
CA LEU A 580 -4.57 -16.63 2.77
C LEU A 580 -4.07 -17.92 3.40
N ILE A 581 -2.88 -17.89 4.01
CA ILE A 581 -2.21 -19.04 4.59
C ILE A 581 -2.40 -19.08 6.11
N GLY A 582 -2.78 -20.24 6.62
CA GLY A 582 -2.95 -20.51 8.04
C GLY A 582 -4.42 -20.66 8.47
N PRO A 583 -4.74 -21.73 9.24
CA PRO A 583 -6.12 -22.09 9.58
C PRO A 583 -6.85 -21.02 10.39
N HIS A 584 -6.13 -20.14 11.11
CA HIS A 584 -6.71 -19.01 11.86
C HIS A 584 -7.44 -17.98 10.96
N HIS A 585 -7.22 -18.01 9.66
CA HIS A 585 -7.98 -17.17 8.74
C HIS A 585 -9.41 -17.64 8.50
N ALA A 586 -9.76 -18.87 8.90
CA ALA A 586 -11.15 -19.31 8.94
C ALA A 586 -11.96 -18.48 9.95
N ASP A 587 -11.39 -18.17 11.13
CA ASP A 587 -12.02 -17.30 12.14
C ASP A 587 -12.21 -15.87 11.60
N ASN A 588 -11.18 -15.32 10.94
CA ASN A 588 -11.28 -13.99 10.33
C ASN A 588 -12.34 -13.97 9.22
N ALA A 589 -12.42 -15.03 8.42
CA ALA A 589 -13.43 -15.17 7.36
C ALA A 589 -14.85 -15.30 7.94
N ALA A 590 -15.02 -16.06 9.03
CA ALA A 590 -16.31 -16.21 9.70
C ALA A 590 -16.81 -14.85 10.25
N LEU A 591 -15.93 -14.09 10.90
CA LEU A 591 -16.25 -12.74 11.39
C LEU A 591 -16.60 -11.79 10.25
N ALA A 592 -15.83 -11.81 9.15
CA ALA A 592 -16.09 -10.98 7.99
C ALA A 592 -17.41 -11.36 7.30
N ALA A 593 -17.70 -12.66 7.19
CA ALA A 593 -18.94 -13.18 6.63
C ALA A 593 -20.15 -12.80 7.49
N ALA A 594 -20.04 -12.90 8.84
CA ALA A 594 -21.11 -12.50 9.76
C ALA A 594 -21.34 -10.97 9.71
N ALA A 595 -20.29 -10.16 9.65
CA ALA A 595 -20.40 -8.72 9.52
C ALA A 595 -21.09 -8.30 8.20
N ALA A 596 -20.75 -8.97 7.09
CA ALA A 596 -21.37 -8.72 5.80
C ALA A 596 -22.83 -9.22 5.74
N ALA A 597 -23.13 -10.39 6.33
CA ALA A 597 -24.49 -10.90 6.44
C ALA A 597 -25.38 -9.97 7.29
N ALA A 598 -24.81 -9.36 8.34
CA ALA A 598 -25.51 -8.34 9.16
C ALA A 598 -25.84 -7.06 8.37
N LEU A 599 -25.13 -6.80 7.28
CA LEU A 599 -25.41 -5.74 6.30
C LEU A 599 -26.26 -6.23 5.13
N GLU A 600 -26.87 -7.42 5.25
CA GLU A 600 -27.76 -8.02 4.25
C GLU A 600 -27.08 -8.34 2.89
N ILE A 601 -25.75 -8.53 2.93
CA ILE A 601 -25.00 -8.93 1.73
C ILE A 601 -25.28 -10.42 1.45
N SER A 602 -25.54 -10.74 0.17
CA SER A 602 -25.89 -12.12 -0.22
C SER A 602 -24.72 -13.10 0.01
N PRO A 603 -25.01 -14.38 0.38
CA PRO A 603 -24.00 -15.42 0.52
C PRO A 603 -23.05 -15.57 -0.69
N ALA A 604 -23.57 -15.46 -1.90
CA ALA A 604 -22.80 -15.55 -3.12
C ALA A 604 -21.81 -14.37 -3.27
N THR A 605 -22.23 -13.15 -2.91
CA THR A 605 -21.37 -11.96 -2.92
C THR A 605 -20.28 -12.05 -1.85
N ILE A 606 -20.63 -12.57 -0.63
CA ILE A 606 -19.67 -12.81 0.44
C ILE A 606 -18.59 -13.77 -0.05
N ALA A 607 -18.99 -14.89 -0.63
CA ALA A 607 -18.06 -15.89 -1.17
C ALA A 607 -17.16 -15.28 -2.26
N THR A 608 -17.73 -14.51 -3.19
CA THR A 608 -16.98 -13.84 -4.25
C THR A 608 -15.95 -12.87 -3.71
N GLY A 609 -16.30 -12.08 -2.69
CA GLY A 609 -15.40 -11.10 -2.07
C GLY A 609 -14.25 -11.76 -1.32
N LEU A 610 -14.53 -12.79 -0.52
CA LEU A 610 -13.51 -13.56 0.19
C LEU A 610 -12.48 -14.19 -0.76
N GLY A 611 -12.93 -14.72 -1.89
CA GLY A 611 -12.04 -15.32 -2.91
C GLY A 611 -11.15 -14.31 -3.65
N LYS A 612 -11.40 -13.00 -3.53
CA LYS A 612 -10.63 -11.93 -4.19
C LYS A 612 -9.66 -11.20 -3.28
N VAL A 613 -9.63 -11.52 -1.99
CA VAL A 613 -8.74 -10.85 -1.04
C VAL A 613 -7.28 -11.08 -1.42
N GLN A 614 -6.44 -10.10 -1.14
CA GLN A 614 -4.98 -10.23 -1.29
C GLN A 614 -4.34 -10.08 0.08
N PRO A 615 -3.30 -10.87 0.41
CA PRO A 615 -2.54 -10.68 1.64
C PRO A 615 -2.00 -9.25 1.73
N GLY A 616 -2.12 -8.64 2.88
CA GLY A 616 -1.49 -7.34 3.14
C GLY A 616 0.05 -7.45 3.10
N LYS A 617 0.74 -6.35 2.77
CA LYS A 617 2.21 -6.32 2.75
C LYS A 617 2.77 -6.77 4.10
N HIS A 618 3.70 -7.74 4.08
CA HIS A 618 4.33 -8.34 5.26
C HIS A 618 3.35 -9.03 6.24
N ARG A 619 2.22 -9.54 5.73
CA ARG A 619 1.18 -10.22 6.53
C ARG A 619 0.80 -11.56 5.92
N GLY A 620 1.64 -12.55 6.13
CA GLY A 620 1.44 -13.89 5.58
C GLY A 620 1.60 -13.97 4.06
N GLN A 621 2.41 -13.08 3.47
CA GLN A 621 2.75 -13.14 2.04
C GLN A 621 3.66 -14.31 1.74
N ILE A 622 3.35 -15.04 0.67
CA ILE A 622 4.24 -16.05 0.10
C ILE A 622 5.10 -15.40 -0.98
N LEU A 623 6.41 -15.52 -0.82
CA LEU A 623 7.40 -15.10 -1.80
C LEU A 623 8.30 -16.29 -2.18
N ILE A 624 8.72 -16.37 -3.43
CA ILE A 624 9.70 -17.37 -3.86
C ILE A 624 11.03 -16.65 -4.11
N ILE A 625 12.03 -16.97 -3.29
CA ILE A 625 13.35 -16.35 -3.36
C ILE A 625 14.41 -17.45 -3.40
N GLY A 626 15.21 -17.52 -4.47
CA GLY A 626 16.22 -18.57 -4.66
C GLY A 626 15.64 -20.00 -4.61
N GLY A 627 14.40 -20.18 -5.09
CA GLY A 627 13.68 -21.45 -5.06
C GLY A 627 13.11 -21.85 -3.69
N ARG A 628 13.26 -21.01 -2.66
CA ARG A 628 12.72 -21.22 -1.30
C ARG A 628 11.36 -20.50 -1.15
N VAL A 629 10.47 -21.09 -0.38
CA VAL A 629 9.17 -20.48 -0.03
C VAL A 629 9.37 -19.62 1.20
N ILE A 630 9.22 -18.32 1.09
CA ILE A 630 9.33 -17.38 2.20
C ILE A 630 7.91 -16.99 2.65
N LEU A 631 7.55 -17.32 3.88
CA LEU A 631 6.36 -16.79 4.53
C LEU A 631 6.73 -15.48 5.24
N ASP A 632 6.47 -14.37 4.55
CA ASP A 632 6.72 -13.02 5.04
C ASP A 632 5.53 -12.56 5.90
N ASP A 633 5.70 -12.64 7.21
CA ASP A 633 4.73 -12.19 8.23
C ASP A 633 5.40 -11.25 9.25
N CYS A 634 6.33 -10.41 8.75
CA CYS A 634 7.19 -9.57 9.58
C CYS A 634 6.61 -8.20 9.93
N TYR A 635 5.33 -7.93 9.63
CA TYR A 635 4.72 -6.64 9.96
C TYR A 635 4.63 -6.39 11.46
N ASN A 636 4.18 -7.36 12.25
CA ASN A 636 4.09 -7.28 13.72
C ASN A 636 4.00 -8.67 14.34
N ALA A 637 4.25 -8.76 15.65
CA ALA A 637 4.21 -10.00 16.40
C ALA A 637 3.63 -9.81 17.80
N ASN A 638 2.86 -10.81 18.24
CA ASN A 638 2.48 -11.09 19.61
C ASN A 638 2.37 -12.61 19.79
N PRO A 639 2.25 -13.15 21.00
CA PRO A 639 2.25 -14.60 21.22
C PRO A 639 1.20 -15.36 20.40
N SER A 640 0.00 -14.80 20.26
CA SER A 640 -1.09 -15.43 19.50
C SER A 640 -0.77 -15.48 18.00
N SER A 641 -0.26 -14.39 17.43
CA SER A 641 0.08 -14.33 16.00
C SER A 641 1.34 -15.13 15.66
N MET A 642 2.33 -15.21 16.58
CA MET A 642 3.48 -16.12 16.45
C MET A 642 3.03 -17.56 16.39
N SER A 643 2.15 -17.95 17.33
CA SER A 643 1.57 -19.30 17.38
C SER A 643 0.81 -19.65 16.09
N ALA A 644 0.03 -18.71 15.55
CA ALA A 644 -0.71 -18.89 14.32
C ALA A 644 0.22 -19.12 13.11
N ALA A 645 1.29 -18.30 12.97
CA ALA A 645 2.24 -18.43 11.89
C ALA A 645 3.05 -19.74 11.96
N LEU A 646 3.47 -20.16 13.15
CA LEU A 646 4.16 -21.43 13.34
C LEU A 646 3.28 -22.63 12.97
N ARG A 647 1.99 -22.61 13.32
CA ARG A 647 1.03 -23.68 12.97
C ARG A 647 0.70 -23.73 11.49
N ALA A 648 0.93 -22.67 10.71
CA ALA A 648 0.74 -22.65 9.27
C ALA A 648 1.89 -23.34 8.51
N LEU A 649 3.08 -23.48 9.10
CA LEU A 649 4.26 -24.02 8.44
C LEU A 649 4.09 -25.44 7.91
N PRO A 650 3.45 -26.40 8.63
CA PRO A 650 3.27 -27.77 8.12
C PRO A 650 2.54 -27.80 6.77
N GLY A 651 1.51 -26.97 6.57
CA GLY A 651 0.75 -26.90 5.30
C GLY A 651 1.58 -26.36 4.10
N LEU A 652 2.65 -25.62 4.38
CA LEU A 652 3.53 -25.08 3.34
C LEU A 652 4.66 -26.00 2.91
N ARG A 653 4.96 -27.04 3.72
CA ARG A 653 6.05 -28.00 3.45
C ARG A 653 5.64 -28.97 2.36
N ARG A 654 6.02 -28.74 1.14
CA ARG A 654 5.85 -29.68 0.01
C ARG A 654 6.95 -30.77 0.02
N GLY A 655 7.23 -31.38 1.19
CA GLY A 655 8.35 -32.32 1.37
C GLY A 655 9.68 -31.65 1.77
N GLY A 656 9.75 -30.31 1.79
CA GLY A 656 10.91 -29.54 2.24
C GLY A 656 10.97 -29.38 3.76
N ARG A 657 12.09 -28.84 4.23
CA ARG A 657 12.31 -28.48 5.64
C ARG A 657 11.70 -27.11 5.95
N ALA A 658 11.45 -26.81 7.23
CA ALA A 658 11.03 -25.49 7.65
C ALA A 658 12.05 -24.85 8.60
N VAL A 659 12.36 -23.60 8.36
CA VAL A 659 13.18 -22.73 9.19
C VAL A 659 12.33 -21.54 9.63
N ALA A 660 12.45 -21.11 10.90
CA ALA A 660 11.77 -19.94 11.39
C ALA A 660 12.77 -18.89 11.87
N ILE A 661 12.61 -17.65 11.40
CA ILE A 661 13.31 -16.46 11.89
C ILE A 661 12.31 -15.69 12.73
N LEU A 662 12.49 -15.70 14.06
CA LEU A 662 11.55 -15.11 15.01
C LEU A 662 12.23 -13.97 15.78
N GLY A 663 11.62 -12.78 15.71
CA GLY A 663 12.09 -11.59 16.41
C GLY A 663 11.40 -11.36 17.75
N ASP A 664 11.81 -10.29 18.43
CA ASP A 664 11.20 -9.85 19.68
C ASP A 664 9.71 -9.58 19.52
N MET A 665 8.94 -9.90 20.55
CA MET A 665 7.59 -9.45 20.77
C MET A 665 7.61 -8.33 21.79
N LEU A 666 7.22 -7.12 21.40
CA LEU A 666 7.24 -5.92 22.23
C LEU A 666 5.92 -5.73 23.00
N GLU A 667 5.92 -4.85 23.99
CA GLU A 667 4.75 -4.45 24.79
C GLU A 667 4.13 -5.59 25.64
N LEU A 668 4.92 -6.58 26.02
CA LEU A 668 4.45 -7.73 26.81
C LEU A 668 4.61 -7.56 28.34
N GLY A 669 5.35 -6.51 28.77
CA GLY A 669 5.57 -6.19 30.17
C GLY A 669 6.31 -7.30 30.93
N PRO A 670 6.09 -7.46 32.27
CA PRO A 670 6.88 -8.34 33.11
C PRO A 670 6.86 -9.83 32.72
N THR A 671 5.88 -10.26 31.95
CA THR A 671 5.72 -11.67 31.51
C THR A 671 6.41 -11.96 30.17
N GLU A 672 7.17 -11.00 29.61
CA GLU A 672 7.77 -11.12 28.28
C GLU A 672 8.67 -12.33 28.11
N ALA A 673 9.50 -12.64 29.12
CA ALA A 673 10.42 -13.79 29.05
C ALA A 673 9.67 -15.13 28.92
N GLU A 674 8.62 -15.33 29.74
CA GLU A 674 7.82 -16.56 29.71
C GLU A 674 6.99 -16.67 28.42
N LEU A 675 6.46 -15.55 27.93
CA LEU A 675 5.71 -15.53 26.67
C LEU A 675 6.62 -15.83 25.47
N HIS A 676 7.85 -15.33 25.46
CA HIS A 676 8.84 -15.71 24.44
C HIS A 676 9.22 -17.19 24.57
N ALA A 677 9.47 -17.70 25.77
CA ALA A 677 9.78 -19.10 26.01
C ALA A 677 8.63 -20.01 25.56
N SER A 678 7.38 -19.62 25.79
CA SER A 678 6.22 -20.38 25.33
C SER A 678 6.15 -20.52 23.82
N VAL A 679 6.50 -19.46 23.07
CA VAL A 679 6.63 -19.49 21.61
C VAL A 679 7.77 -20.43 21.19
N GLY A 680 8.90 -20.44 21.91
CA GLY A 680 10.02 -21.36 21.66
C GLY A 680 9.61 -22.83 21.83
N ARG A 681 8.89 -23.17 22.89
CA ARG A 681 8.34 -24.52 23.10
C ARG A 681 7.36 -24.93 21.97
N LEU A 682 6.50 -24.01 21.56
CA LEU A 682 5.58 -24.27 20.44
C LEU A 682 6.34 -24.47 19.15
N ALA A 683 7.36 -23.64 18.87
CA ALA A 683 8.20 -23.75 17.67
C ALA A 683 8.86 -25.14 17.59
N ALA A 684 9.39 -25.63 18.70
CA ALA A 684 9.93 -27.00 18.80
C ALA A 684 8.88 -28.08 18.44
N ALA A 685 7.66 -27.93 18.96
CA ALA A 685 6.56 -28.87 18.70
C ALA A 685 6.12 -28.90 17.22
N THR A 686 6.43 -27.87 16.41
CA THR A 686 6.11 -27.85 14.97
C THR A 686 7.12 -28.58 14.10
N GLY A 687 8.19 -29.15 14.68
CA GLY A 687 9.20 -29.93 13.97
C GLY A 687 10.02 -29.07 13.02
N LEU A 688 10.45 -27.88 13.44
CA LEU A 688 11.36 -27.03 12.67
C LEU A 688 12.71 -27.74 12.46
N HIS A 689 13.27 -27.56 11.27
CA HIS A 689 14.66 -27.96 10.99
C HIS A 689 15.64 -27.04 11.73
N LYS A 690 15.37 -25.72 11.73
CA LYS A 690 16.15 -24.75 12.47
C LYS A 690 15.30 -23.56 12.93
N LEU A 691 15.61 -23.04 14.13
CA LEU A 691 15.06 -21.80 14.64
C LEU A 691 16.17 -20.76 14.76
N ILE A 692 15.93 -19.57 14.24
CA ILE A 692 16.84 -18.42 14.30
C ILE A 692 16.11 -17.31 15.06
N ALA A 693 16.52 -17.05 16.30
CA ALA A 693 15.96 -15.98 17.10
C ALA A 693 16.79 -14.70 16.89
N ILE A 694 16.11 -13.57 16.67
CA ILE A 694 16.76 -12.27 16.46
C ILE A 694 16.20 -11.22 17.42
N GLY A 695 17.07 -10.55 18.16
CA GLY A 695 16.71 -9.55 19.15
C GLY A 695 16.93 -10.04 20.59
N GLU A 696 17.04 -9.12 21.53
CA GLU A 696 17.47 -9.43 22.89
C GLU A 696 16.48 -10.34 23.64
N ARG A 697 15.17 -10.09 23.49
CA ARG A 697 14.09 -10.86 24.12
C ARG A 697 13.89 -12.21 23.45
N ALA A 698 14.10 -12.29 22.14
CA ALA A 698 13.95 -13.52 21.37
C ALA A 698 14.95 -14.62 21.76
N ARG A 699 16.02 -14.32 22.54
CA ARG A 699 16.89 -15.33 23.13
C ARG A 699 16.12 -16.36 23.96
N HIS A 700 15.02 -15.95 24.63
CA HIS A 700 14.18 -16.89 25.37
C HIS A 700 13.44 -17.86 24.45
N ILE A 701 13.13 -17.46 23.19
CA ILE A 701 12.57 -18.35 22.18
C ILE A 701 13.59 -19.44 21.83
N SER A 702 14.82 -19.06 21.47
CA SER A 702 15.86 -20.02 21.08
C SER A 702 16.27 -20.95 22.23
N GLN A 703 16.40 -20.44 23.46
CA GLN A 703 16.71 -21.24 24.63
C GLN A 703 15.65 -22.29 24.92
N ALA A 704 14.38 -21.88 24.89
CA ALA A 704 13.26 -22.78 25.13
C ALA A 704 13.09 -23.85 24.01
N ALA A 705 13.33 -23.50 22.76
CA ALA A 705 13.32 -24.43 21.64
C ALA A 705 14.48 -25.42 21.69
N ALA A 706 15.69 -24.95 22.01
CA ALA A 706 16.88 -25.79 22.18
C ALA A 706 16.71 -26.80 23.33
N ALA A 707 16.10 -26.39 24.45
CA ALA A 707 15.78 -27.28 25.56
C ALA A 707 14.81 -28.41 25.19
N GLN A 708 14.06 -28.28 24.08
CA GLN A 708 13.18 -29.30 23.49
C GLN A 708 13.84 -30.06 22.31
N GLY A 709 15.17 -29.87 22.10
CA GLY A 709 15.93 -30.58 21.06
C GLY A 709 15.89 -29.97 19.67
N THR A 710 15.33 -28.77 19.49
CA THR A 710 15.37 -28.05 18.20
C THR A 710 16.76 -27.43 17.99
N ASP A 711 17.31 -27.53 16.77
CA ASP A 711 18.50 -26.73 16.39
C ASP A 711 18.10 -25.24 16.37
N ALA A 712 18.49 -24.53 17.45
CA ALA A 712 18.12 -23.15 17.66
C ALA A 712 19.35 -22.27 17.95
N ILE A 713 19.43 -21.14 17.25
CA ILE A 713 20.48 -20.14 17.44
C ILE A 713 19.89 -18.77 17.75
N HIS A 714 20.69 -17.93 18.38
CA HIS A 714 20.37 -16.52 18.61
C HIS A 714 21.37 -15.65 17.86
N VAL A 715 20.86 -14.60 17.20
CA VAL A 715 21.65 -13.62 16.44
C VAL A 715 21.21 -12.20 16.78
N SER A 716 22.11 -11.22 16.55
CA SER A 716 21.83 -9.81 16.87
C SER A 716 21.52 -8.95 15.64
N ALA A 717 21.81 -9.43 14.42
CA ALA A 717 21.69 -8.65 13.21
C ALA A 717 20.87 -9.36 12.12
N ALA A 718 20.15 -8.59 11.32
CA ALA A 718 19.32 -9.09 10.22
C ALA A 718 20.14 -9.84 9.16
N ALA A 719 21.36 -9.38 8.86
CA ALA A 719 22.27 -10.07 7.93
C ALA A 719 22.65 -11.46 8.43
N GLN A 720 23.01 -11.59 9.72
CA GLN A 720 23.34 -12.89 10.32
C GLN A 720 22.15 -13.87 10.28
N ALA A 721 20.92 -13.36 10.51
CA ALA A 721 19.73 -14.17 10.43
C ALA A 721 19.50 -14.69 8.99
N ALA A 722 19.71 -13.84 7.98
CA ALA A 722 19.59 -14.21 6.58
C ALA A 722 20.66 -15.26 6.18
N GLU A 723 21.91 -15.05 6.53
CA GLU A 723 23.01 -15.99 6.27
C GLU A 723 22.76 -17.36 6.92
N ALA A 724 22.34 -17.36 8.20
CA ALA A 724 22.01 -18.60 8.91
C ALA A 724 20.82 -19.34 8.28
N ALA A 725 19.82 -18.62 7.79
CA ALA A 725 18.67 -19.21 7.10
C ALA A 725 19.10 -19.82 5.75
N ILE A 726 19.96 -19.15 5.00
CA ILE A 726 20.49 -19.67 3.71
C ILE A 726 21.32 -20.94 3.94
N ALA A 727 22.19 -20.92 4.95
CA ALA A 727 23.01 -22.09 5.30
C ALA A 727 22.16 -23.29 5.73
N ALA A 728 21.00 -23.05 6.34
CA ALA A 728 20.10 -24.09 6.84
C ALA A 728 19.07 -24.57 5.79
N THR A 729 18.97 -23.93 4.61
CA THR A 729 17.91 -24.20 3.62
C THR A 729 18.44 -24.44 2.21
N THR A 730 17.67 -25.21 1.45
CA THR A 730 17.85 -25.48 0.02
C THR A 730 16.58 -25.06 -0.75
N PRO A 731 16.62 -24.97 -2.09
CA PRO A 731 15.41 -24.81 -2.89
C PRO A 731 14.33 -25.83 -2.52
N GLY A 732 13.08 -25.37 -2.35
CA GLY A 732 11.96 -26.19 -1.87
C GLY A 732 11.70 -26.12 -0.38
N ASP A 733 12.63 -25.60 0.43
CA ASP A 733 12.44 -25.40 1.86
C ASP A 733 11.61 -24.13 2.14
N VAL A 734 11.01 -24.07 3.34
CA VAL A 734 10.15 -22.97 3.79
C VAL A 734 10.87 -22.13 4.86
N VAL A 735 10.80 -20.81 4.76
CA VAL A 735 11.35 -19.87 5.74
C VAL A 735 10.24 -18.93 6.23
N LEU A 736 9.91 -18.97 7.52
CA LEU A 736 9.05 -18.00 8.16
C LEU A 736 9.88 -16.81 8.68
N ILE A 737 9.42 -15.58 8.44
CA ILE A 737 10.00 -14.36 9.04
C ILE A 737 8.91 -13.64 9.81
N LYS A 738 9.09 -13.50 11.15
CA LYS A 738 8.10 -12.84 12.00
C LYS A 738 8.71 -12.15 13.22
N GLY A 739 8.29 -10.90 13.50
CA GLY A 739 8.70 -10.11 14.66
C GLY A 739 7.86 -8.85 14.81
N SER A 740 7.99 -8.17 15.95
CA SER A 740 7.31 -6.89 16.19
C SER A 740 7.76 -5.80 15.23
N ARG A 741 6.88 -4.83 14.97
CA ARG A 741 7.12 -3.73 14.01
C ARG A 741 8.42 -2.98 14.29
N GLY A 742 8.75 -2.76 15.58
CA GLY A 742 9.98 -2.09 15.98
C GLY A 742 11.27 -2.82 15.59
N MET A 743 11.20 -4.12 15.28
CA MET A 743 12.35 -4.93 14.85
C MET A 743 12.72 -4.72 13.38
N ALA A 744 11.82 -4.18 12.56
CA ALA A 744 12.02 -3.96 11.13
C ALA A 744 12.59 -5.18 10.39
N LEU A 745 11.98 -6.37 10.61
CA LEU A 745 12.49 -7.64 10.06
C LEU A 745 12.34 -7.77 8.53
N GLU A 746 11.69 -6.83 7.87
CA GLU A 746 11.79 -6.68 6.41
C GLU A 746 13.23 -6.57 5.92
N ARG A 747 14.17 -6.13 6.76
CA ARG A 747 15.62 -6.13 6.46
C ARG A 747 16.18 -7.54 6.27
N VAL A 748 15.67 -8.53 7.02
CA VAL A 748 16.06 -9.93 6.81
C VAL A 748 15.64 -10.38 5.40
N LEU A 749 14.42 -10.03 5.00
CA LEU A 749 13.90 -10.32 3.66
C LEU A 749 14.75 -9.66 2.55
N GLU A 750 15.16 -8.40 2.76
CA GLU A 750 16.06 -7.66 1.86
C GLU A 750 17.41 -8.38 1.72
N HIS A 751 18.01 -8.81 2.84
CA HIS A 751 19.27 -9.58 2.82
C HIS A 751 19.12 -10.93 2.13
N LEU A 752 18.06 -11.70 2.42
CA LEU A 752 17.78 -12.97 1.73
C LEU A 752 17.65 -12.76 0.23
N THR A 753 16.93 -11.73 -0.19
CA THR A 753 16.74 -11.41 -1.62
C THR A 753 18.07 -11.06 -2.28
N THR A 754 18.94 -10.32 -1.60
CA THR A 754 20.26 -9.95 -2.12
C THR A 754 21.19 -11.14 -2.24
N LEU A 755 21.26 -11.99 -1.21
CA LEU A 755 22.18 -13.14 -1.16
C LEU A 755 21.75 -14.29 -2.07
N LEU A 756 20.46 -14.45 -2.31
CA LEU A 756 19.89 -15.50 -3.17
C LEU A 756 19.59 -15.01 -4.60
N ALA A 757 19.91 -13.75 -4.92
CA ALA A 757 19.84 -13.28 -6.29
C ALA A 757 20.75 -14.14 -7.18
N PRO A 758 20.32 -14.57 -8.38
CA PRO A 758 21.18 -15.26 -9.28
C PRO A 758 22.42 -14.40 -9.58
N PRO A 759 23.63 -14.98 -9.67
CA PRO A 759 24.81 -14.22 -10.06
C PRO A 759 24.52 -13.53 -11.41
N PRO A 760 25.05 -12.32 -11.62
CA PRO A 760 24.93 -11.66 -12.91
C PRO A 760 25.46 -12.62 -13.98
N PRO A 761 24.80 -12.72 -15.15
CA PRO A 761 25.28 -13.59 -16.22
C PRO A 761 26.73 -13.25 -16.49
N VAL A 762 27.62 -14.24 -16.36
CA VAL A 762 29.02 -14.13 -16.75
C VAL A 762 28.98 -13.76 -18.23
N SER A 763 29.47 -12.58 -18.57
CA SER A 763 29.70 -12.19 -19.96
C SER A 763 30.68 -13.21 -20.53
N ALA A 764 30.19 -14.07 -21.42
CA ALA A 764 31.08 -14.89 -22.25
C ALA A 764 31.97 -13.89 -22.98
N GLY A 765 33.28 -13.94 -22.68
CA GLY A 765 34.32 -13.13 -23.28
C GLY A 765 34.46 -13.41 -24.78
#